data_ae524ccdc794248d634cee0c41c76565
#
_entry.id   ae524ccdc794248d634cee0c41c76565
#
_cell.length_a   1.000
_cell.length_b   1.000
_cell.length_c   1.000
_cell.angle_alpha   90.00
_cell.angle_beta   90.00
_cell.angle_gamma   90.00
#
_symmetry.space_group_name_H-M   'P 1'
#
loop_
_entity.id
_entity.type
_entity.pdbx_description
1 polymer ?
#
loop_
_entity_poly.entity_id
_entity_poly.type
_entity_poly.pdbx_seq_one_letter_code
_entity_poly.pdbx_strand_id
1 'polypeptide(L)'
;MFALTAKYNVLFHGNEALDREVEQLFSTYNENYWDILPIEPLAVDEDAIKVGESENSNFSRAEEKAIKAVQKHSVNVKGKEYNSQMDDAYMLLGKSRYYDQRFVPALEAFNYILAKYPASDKINMALIWRAKTNIRLNNDAQAVKNLKRLLTGERLEDEERAEGEAALAQAYINLNHLDSAQVALHEASKVVKQNNRKARYWYIKGQLYEQNNQSDSAYFYFDQVVQMNRKIPRGMWVQAQLLRYSNSKPQAEDFLTTSEFFTKLLNNRENRPYLGNIYHVWANIKLNQGLSDQAKSLYKESLKIPSSDAVLMAKNYEAIGNISFDQTLFREAGAYYDSTLTALVIDSKAFRTVRRKRDNLEDVIFYENQLAQNDSIIRLSSMSKNDQRTFVESFVEELKLQDEKSKAAGEKLREVNVSSGALSTTTKFYFYNANTIAYGKSAFESLWGEIKLEDNWRWTPAKSAPQGVVVELKEDKEEDNGRYAVETYLSQIPTEAAVIDSLTLDRNKALYQLGLLYKDRFKAFSIAQSRLETLLNLIDPTDNLTLPATYHLFRLYEESNQTTQAEETKSKLIKNYPESRFVALILNPKTALTQAENSPQLTYNSIYQSYETGELEQVIEQCNKAIFDFDGDPLIPRFEMLGLTAGARLFGLAYYKNGLTELSVNYPNSAEGKRATELLKTVIPDLENQDFEDQKSATEFKVIFTFPRSDQQEIDTFAEKLNGALSDVKYFNLSTSVELYNQNTTFVLVNGLKSIQGAEGFAEILKDSEVKIDREFFPISSQNYQIVQVHKNLEKYLEQH
;
A
#
# COMPACT_ATOMS: atom_id res chain seq x y z
N MET A 1 -4.04 -62.95 5.41
CA MET A 1 -5.39 -62.36 5.53
C MET A 1 -5.31 -60.90 5.93
N PHE A 2 -4.64 -60.49 7.02
CA PHE A 2 -4.51 -59.08 7.45
C PHE A 2 -4.00 -58.13 6.35
N ALA A 3 -2.92 -58.46 5.63
CA ALA A 3 -2.39 -57.64 4.57
C ALA A 3 -3.39 -57.43 3.43
N LEU A 4 -4.09 -58.48 2.99
CA LEU A 4 -5.09 -58.35 1.92
C LEU A 4 -6.28 -57.50 2.33
N THR A 5 -6.78 -57.66 3.57
CA THR A 5 -7.88 -56.83 4.08
C THR A 5 -7.43 -55.39 4.27
N ALA A 6 -6.21 -55.14 4.72
CA ALA A 6 -5.65 -53.81 4.81
C ALA A 6 -5.62 -53.14 3.45
N LYS A 7 -5.01 -53.81 2.44
CA LYS A 7 -4.83 -53.26 1.11
C LYS A 7 -6.14 -52.98 0.37
N TYR A 8 -6.96 -54.01 0.19
CA TYR A 8 -8.11 -53.97 -0.73
C TYR A 8 -9.42 -53.45 -0.08
N ASN A 9 -9.42 -53.16 1.19
CA ASN A 9 -10.57 -52.60 1.87
C ASN A 9 -10.20 -51.26 2.56
N VAL A 10 -9.37 -51.34 3.63
CA VAL A 10 -9.16 -50.18 4.46
C VAL A 10 -8.35 -49.09 3.73
N LEU A 11 -7.20 -49.42 3.21
CA LEU A 11 -6.32 -48.45 2.52
C LEU A 11 -6.89 -48.05 1.16
N PHE A 12 -7.57 -48.96 0.46
CA PHE A 12 -8.25 -48.62 -0.79
C PHE A 12 -9.24 -47.47 -0.60
N HIS A 13 -10.17 -47.59 0.36
CA HIS A 13 -11.13 -46.53 0.62
C HIS A 13 -10.51 -45.27 1.22
N GLY A 14 -9.39 -45.39 1.93
CA GLY A 14 -8.64 -44.24 2.43
C GLY A 14 -7.96 -43.45 1.28
N ASN A 15 -7.32 -44.15 0.35
CA ASN A 15 -6.71 -43.54 -0.86
C ASN A 15 -7.80 -42.93 -1.75
N GLU A 16 -8.94 -43.59 -1.97
CA GLU A 16 -10.05 -43.04 -2.73
C GLU A 16 -10.58 -41.70 -2.14
N ALA A 17 -10.67 -41.63 -0.82
CA ALA A 17 -11.07 -40.38 -0.15
C ALA A 17 -10.02 -39.31 -0.31
N LEU A 18 -8.73 -39.63 -0.14
CA LEU A 18 -7.62 -38.71 -0.33
C LEU A 18 -7.57 -38.17 -1.77
N ASP A 19 -7.59 -39.09 -2.77
CA ASP A 19 -7.46 -38.72 -4.19
C ASP A 19 -8.60 -37.81 -4.63
N ARG A 20 -9.84 -38.10 -4.22
CA ARG A 20 -11.02 -37.27 -4.49
C ARG A 20 -10.87 -35.85 -3.95
N GLU A 21 -10.39 -35.72 -2.71
CA GLU A 21 -10.24 -34.40 -2.11
C GLU A 21 -9.07 -33.62 -2.72
N VAL A 22 -7.96 -34.27 -3.01
CA VAL A 22 -6.82 -33.66 -3.68
C VAL A 22 -7.21 -33.18 -5.09
N GLU A 23 -7.99 -33.98 -5.83
CA GLU A 23 -8.50 -33.58 -7.15
C GLU A 23 -9.42 -32.35 -7.02
N GLN A 24 -10.31 -32.32 -6.04
CA GLN A 24 -11.18 -31.19 -5.76
C GLN A 24 -10.35 -29.95 -5.39
N LEU A 25 -9.38 -30.09 -4.49
CA LEU A 25 -8.50 -29.01 -4.04
C LEU A 25 -7.71 -28.41 -5.21
N PHE A 26 -7.17 -29.24 -6.10
CA PHE A 26 -6.45 -28.76 -7.29
C PHE A 26 -7.37 -28.15 -8.33
N SER A 27 -8.62 -28.64 -8.47
CA SER A 27 -9.61 -28.10 -9.41
C SER A 27 -10.18 -26.75 -8.98
N THR A 28 -10.24 -26.50 -7.69
CA THR A 28 -10.73 -25.24 -7.11
C THR A 28 -9.62 -24.21 -6.85
N TYR A 29 -8.36 -24.62 -7.02
CA TYR A 29 -7.23 -23.73 -6.82
C TYR A 29 -7.25 -22.57 -7.83
N ASN A 30 -7.24 -21.36 -7.31
CA ASN A 30 -7.20 -20.14 -8.12
C ASN A 30 -5.74 -19.78 -8.46
N GLU A 31 -5.35 -19.97 -9.71
CA GLU A 31 -3.97 -19.73 -10.16
C GLU A 31 -3.63 -18.24 -10.17
N ASN A 32 -2.59 -17.87 -9.46
CA ASN A 32 -2.02 -16.52 -9.56
C ASN A 32 -0.93 -16.48 -10.64
N TYR A 33 -1.30 -16.15 -11.87
CA TYR A 33 -0.37 -16.04 -13.00
C TYR A 33 0.53 -14.79 -12.95
N TRP A 34 0.36 -13.91 -11.95
CA TRP A 34 1.18 -12.72 -11.78
C TRP A 34 2.53 -12.99 -11.09
N ASP A 35 2.61 -14.11 -10.40
CA ASP A 35 3.81 -14.58 -9.72
C ASP A 35 4.28 -15.90 -10.36
N ILE A 36 5.47 -16.38 -9.99
CA ILE A 36 5.90 -17.73 -10.37
C ILE A 36 4.91 -18.72 -9.77
N LEU A 37 4.30 -19.54 -10.62
CA LEU A 37 3.35 -20.54 -10.13
C LEU A 37 4.03 -21.52 -9.18
N PRO A 38 3.36 -21.93 -8.08
CA PRO A 38 3.86 -22.99 -7.23
C PRO A 38 3.89 -24.30 -8.01
N ILE A 39 4.87 -25.14 -7.75
CA ILE A 39 4.98 -26.48 -8.36
C ILE A 39 3.72 -27.32 -8.09
N GLU A 40 3.20 -27.23 -6.89
CA GLU A 40 1.98 -27.89 -6.45
C GLU A 40 0.90 -26.83 -6.18
N PRO A 41 -0.29 -26.91 -6.82
CA PRO A 41 -1.35 -25.93 -6.68
C PRO A 41 -2.07 -26.10 -5.33
N LEU A 42 -1.41 -25.69 -4.26
CA LEU A 42 -1.88 -25.75 -2.89
C LEU A 42 -1.70 -24.39 -2.24
N ALA A 43 -2.81 -23.73 -1.90
CA ALA A 43 -2.78 -22.53 -1.07
C ALA A 43 -2.45 -22.96 0.37
N VAL A 44 -1.46 -22.30 0.96
CA VAL A 44 -1.08 -22.51 2.36
C VAL A 44 -1.42 -21.24 3.11
N ASP A 45 -2.13 -21.38 4.20
CA ASP A 45 -2.39 -20.29 5.14
C ASP A 45 -1.15 -20.16 6.05
N GLU A 46 -0.36 -19.12 5.83
CA GLU A 46 0.91 -18.91 6.56
C GLU A 46 0.68 -18.63 8.06
N ASP A 47 -0.48 -18.07 8.42
CA ASP A 47 -0.82 -17.74 9.80
C ASP A 47 -1.47 -18.90 10.57
N ALA A 48 -1.89 -19.96 9.88
CA ALA A 48 -2.58 -21.10 10.49
C ALA A 48 -1.66 -22.32 10.62
N ILE A 49 -0.93 -22.43 11.72
CA ILE A 49 -0.40 -23.73 12.16
C ILE A 49 -1.60 -24.55 12.64
N LYS A 50 -2.19 -25.34 11.72
CA LYS A 50 -3.30 -26.21 12.07
C LYS A 50 -2.80 -27.34 12.98
N VAL A 51 -3.22 -27.29 14.23
CA VAL A 51 -2.95 -28.32 15.24
C VAL A 51 -4.30 -28.88 15.66
N GLY A 52 -4.50 -30.17 15.50
CA GLY A 52 -5.74 -30.83 15.93
C GLY A 52 -6.32 -31.79 14.90
N GLU A 53 -7.63 -32.02 14.97
CA GLU A 53 -8.36 -32.90 14.06
C GLU A 53 -8.68 -32.17 12.75
N SER A 54 -8.82 -32.96 11.67
CA SER A 54 -9.16 -32.44 10.35
C SER A 54 -10.58 -31.89 10.32
N GLU A 55 -10.73 -30.67 9.79
CA GLU A 55 -12.04 -30.09 9.49
C GLU A 55 -12.63 -30.63 8.17
N ASN A 56 -11.79 -31.18 7.31
CA ASN A 56 -12.19 -31.73 6.02
C ASN A 56 -12.61 -33.21 6.14
N SER A 57 -13.85 -33.50 5.79
CA SER A 57 -14.44 -34.83 5.95
C SER A 57 -13.70 -35.95 5.20
N ASN A 58 -13.14 -35.66 4.01
CA ASN A 58 -12.42 -36.67 3.19
C ASN A 58 -10.98 -36.86 3.69
N PHE A 59 -10.27 -35.83 4.12
CA PHE A 59 -8.96 -35.97 4.75
C PHE A 59 -9.07 -36.68 6.08
N SER A 60 -10.07 -36.33 6.92
CA SER A 60 -10.39 -37.02 8.15
C SER A 60 -10.65 -38.51 7.88
N ARG A 61 -11.49 -38.83 6.90
CA ARG A 61 -11.79 -40.23 6.52
C ARG A 61 -10.54 -40.98 6.04
N ALA A 62 -9.66 -40.35 5.25
CA ALA A 62 -8.40 -40.97 4.83
C ALA A 62 -7.49 -41.25 6.05
N GLU A 63 -7.38 -40.30 6.97
CA GLU A 63 -6.63 -40.44 8.21
C GLU A 63 -7.19 -41.55 9.11
N GLU A 64 -8.51 -41.57 9.34
CA GLU A 64 -9.16 -42.62 10.10
C GLU A 64 -8.92 -44.02 9.50
N LYS A 65 -8.97 -44.14 8.17
CA LYS A 65 -8.68 -45.43 7.50
C LYS A 65 -7.23 -45.83 7.67
N ALA A 66 -6.28 -44.86 7.57
CA ALA A 66 -4.87 -45.12 7.82
C ALA A 66 -4.61 -45.58 9.27
N ILE A 67 -5.17 -44.88 10.22
CA ILE A 67 -5.10 -45.24 11.68
C ILE A 67 -5.75 -46.61 11.90
N LYS A 68 -6.92 -46.88 11.33
CA LYS A 68 -7.58 -48.18 11.41
C LYS A 68 -6.72 -49.31 10.86
N ALA A 69 -6.00 -49.09 9.75
CA ALA A 69 -5.06 -50.06 9.18
C ALA A 69 -3.93 -50.33 10.17
N VAL A 70 -3.33 -49.32 10.74
CA VAL A 70 -2.27 -49.45 11.75
C VAL A 70 -2.77 -50.19 13.02
N GLN A 71 -3.92 -49.81 13.58
CA GLN A 71 -4.41 -50.35 14.83
C GLN A 71 -4.95 -51.78 14.71
N LYS A 72 -5.66 -52.10 13.63
CA LYS A 72 -6.38 -53.39 13.48
C LYS A 72 -5.67 -54.41 12.65
N HIS A 73 -4.76 -54.02 11.80
CA HIS A 73 -4.10 -54.92 10.82
C HIS A 73 -2.58 -55.01 11.00
N SER A 74 -1.97 -54.27 11.92
CA SER A 74 -0.57 -54.47 12.30
C SER A 74 -0.37 -55.85 12.95
N VAL A 75 0.70 -56.54 12.54
CA VAL A 75 1.12 -57.84 13.07
C VAL A 75 2.54 -57.68 13.57
N ASN A 76 2.67 -57.10 14.74
CA ASN A 76 3.99 -56.88 15.36
C ASN A 76 4.33 -58.06 16.29
N VAL A 77 5.37 -58.82 15.95
CA VAL A 77 5.88 -59.93 16.76
C VAL A 77 7.34 -59.64 17.12
N LYS A 78 7.62 -59.54 18.40
CA LYS A 78 8.96 -59.24 18.91
C LYS A 78 9.62 -57.99 18.31
N GLY A 79 8.80 -56.93 18.10
CA GLY A 79 9.28 -55.64 17.56
C GLY A 79 9.43 -55.62 16.05
N LYS A 80 9.13 -56.69 15.31
CA LYS A 80 9.14 -56.76 13.88
C LYS A 80 7.70 -56.78 13.31
N GLU A 81 7.40 -55.88 12.40
CA GLU A 81 6.14 -55.83 11.67
C GLU A 81 6.13 -56.86 10.53
N TYR A 82 5.10 -57.67 10.45
CA TYR A 82 4.91 -58.70 9.44
C TYR A 82 3.86 -58.35 8.38
N ASN A 83 3.06 -57.34 8.63
CA ASN A 83 2.14 -56.82 7.63
C ASN A 83 2.83 -55.84 6.71
N SER A 84 3.08 -56.27 5.44
CA SER A 84 3.72 -55.48 4.43
C SER A 84 2.95 -54.26 3.94
N GLN A 85 1.77 -53.96 4.49
CA GLN A 85 0.95 -52.79 4.11
C GLN A 85 1.02 -51.68 5.14
N MET A 86 1.88 -51.78 6.15
CA MET A 86 1.95 -50.77 7.19
C MET A 86 2.67 -49.51 6.76
N ASP A 87 3.65 -49.64 5.91
CA ASP A 87 4.33 -48.51 5.25
C ASP A 87 3.36 -47.73 4.35
N ASP A 88 2.51 -48.40 3.56
CA ASP A 88 1.42 -47.76 2.83
C ASP A 88 0.42 -47.04 3.71
N ALA A 89 0.11 -47.60 4.92
CA ALA A 89 -0.77 -46.96 5.87
C ALA A 89 -0.17 -45.65 6.41
N TYR A 90 1.10 -45.63 6.76
CA TYR A 90 1.79 -44.42 7.21
C TYR A 90 1.99 -43.43 6.06
N MET A 91 2.18 -43.88 4.82
CA MET A 91 2.19 -43.01 3.64
C MET A 91 0.84 -42.32 3.45
N LEU A 92 -0.27 -43.06 3.55
CA LEU A 92 -1.61 -42.48 3.47
C LEU A 92 -1.85 -41.49 4.63
N LEU A 93 -1.43 -41.83 5.85
CA LEU A 93 -1.53 -40.96 7.01
C LEU A 93 -0.75 -39.65 6.82
N GLY A 94 0.48 -39.76 6.35
CA GLY A 94 1.33 -38.58 6.11
C GLY A 94 0.77 -37.67 5.01
N LYS A 95 0.32 -38.27 3.89
CA LYS A 95 -0.27 -37.51 2.76
C LYS A 95 -1.58 -36.83 3.12
N SER A 96 -2.49 -37.51 3.85
CA SER A 96 -3.74 -36.89 4.29
C SER A 96 -3.51 -35.68 5.22
N ARG A 97 -2.56 -35.79 6.14
CA ARG A 97 -2.17 -34.71 7.02
C ARG A 97 -1.46 -33.56 6.28
N TYR A 98 -0.64 -33.86 5.26
CA TYR A 98 0.03 -32.87 4.44
C TYR A 98 -0.96 -32.00 3.67
N TYR A 99 -1.92 -32.62 2.96
CA TYR A 99 -2.90 -31.86 2.19
C TYR A 99 -3.92 -31.12 3.09
N ASP A 100 -4.12 -31.61 4.31
CA ASP A 100 -4.92 -30.94 5.36
C ASP A 100 -4.11 -29.84 6.07
N GLN A 101 -2.91 -29.53 5.61
CA GLN A 101 -1.98 -28.50 6.12
C GLN A 101 -1.48 -28.74 7.56
N ARG A 102 -1.63 -29.93 8.09
CA ARG A 102 -1.06 -30.37 9.38
C ARG A 102 0.36 -30.91 9.17
N PHE A 103 1.31 -30.01 8.82
CA PHE A 103 2.65 -30.40 8.35
C PHE A 103 3.51 -31.10 9.40
N VAL A 104 3.43 -30.70 10.67
CA VAL A 104 4.23 -31.36 11.74
C VAL A 104 3.77 -32.81 11.96
N PRO A 105 2.46 -33.11 12.15
CA PRO A 105 1.98 -34.50 12.19
C PRO A 105 2.23 -35.29 10.91
N ALA A 106 2.26 -34.64 9.74
CA ALA A 106 2.62 -35.31 8.49
C ALA A 106 4.11 -35.72 8.49
N LEU A 107 4.99 -34.84 8.95
CA LEU A 107 6.42 -35.11 9.08
C LEU A 107 6.70 -36.30 10.01
N GLU A 108 5.98 -36.42 11.11
CA GLU A 108 6.07 -37.56 12.03
C GLU A 108 5.75 -38.88 11.32
N ALA A 109 4.68 -38.93 10.51
CA ALA A 109 4.29 -40.13 9.80
C ALA A 109 5.37 -40.57 8.78
N PHE A 110 5.95 -39.63 8.02
CA PHE A 110 7.03 -39.96 7.09
C PHE A 110 8.31 -40.38 7.80
N ASN A 111 8.67 -39.73 8.90
CA ASN A 111 9.82 -40.12 9.70
C ASN A 111 9.64 -41.52 10.32
N TYR A 112 8.41 -41.90 10.67
CA TYR A 112 8.11 -43.25 11.20
C TYR A 112 8.44 -44.33 10.16
N ILE A 113 8.06 -44.13 8.87
CA ILE A 113 8.40 -45.04 7.78
C ILE A 113 9.93 -45.21 7.69
N LEU A 114 10.66 -44.10 7.69
CA LEU A 114 12.13 -44.11 7.54
C LEU A 114 12.85 -44.81 8.71
N ALA A 115 12.27 -44.71 9.91
CA ALA A 115 12.86 -45.31 11.11
C ALA A 115 12.48 -46.80 11.28
N LYS A 116 11.24 -47.18 10.96
CA LYS A 116 10.71 -48.49 11.24
C LYS A 116 10.68 -49.47 10.08
N TYR A 117 10.65 -48.93 8.83
CA TYR A 117 10.55 -49.73 7.62
C TYR A 117 11.70 -49.44 6.63
N PRO A 118 12.99 -49.57 7.04
CA PRO A 118 14.12 -49.14 6.19
C PRO A 118 14.29 -49.99 4.91
N ALA A 119 13.64 -51.16 4.83
CA ALA A 119 13.64 -52.04 3.64
C ALA A 119 12.35 -51.92 2.81
N SER A 120 11.50 -50.92 3.06
CA SER A 120 10.28 -50.66 2.31
C SER A 120 10.60 -50.12 0.91
N ASP A 121 9.79 -50.51 -0.06
CA ASP A 121 9.82 -49.93 -1.43
C ASP A 121 9.30 -48.49 -1.45
N LYS A 122 8.72 -48.00 -0.33
CA LYS A 122 8.24 -46.62 -0.19
C LYS A 122 9.29 -45.65 0.40
N ILE A 123 10.51 -46.10 0.70
CA ILE A 123 11.55 -45.28 1.34
C ILE A 123 11.85 -44.01 0.55
N ASN A 124 12.05 -44.12 -0.76
CA ASN A 124 12.35 -42.99 -1.63
C ASN A 124 11.18 -41.98 -1.62
N MET A 125 9.96 -42.47 -1.77
CA MET A 125 8.76 -41.63 -1.74
C MET A 125 8.55 -40.97 -0.35
N ALA A 126 8.83 -41.67 0.75
CA ALA A 126 8.77 -41.09 2.09
C ALA A 126 9.83 -40.00 2.29
N LEU A 127 11.05 -40.16 1.75
CA LEU A 127 12.08 -39.10 1.75
C LEU A 127 11.64 -37.88 0.95
N ILE A 128 10.99 -38.07 -0.21
CA ILE A 128 10.46 -36.99 -1.04
C ILE A 128 9.34 -36.25 -0.32
N TRP A 129 8.36 -36.96 0.27
CA TRP A 129 7.26 -36.35 1.00
C TRP A 129 7.72 -35.63 2.26
N ARG A 130 8.71 -36.19 2.96
CA ARG A 130 9.37 -35.50 4.06
C ARG A 130 10.02 -34.19 3.62
N ALA A 131 10.70 -34.18 2.45
CA ALA A 131 11.29 -32.97 1.91
C ALA A 131 10.23 -31.96 1.48
N LYS A 132 9.14 -32.38 0.82
CA LYS A 132 7.98 -31.52 0.51
C LYS A 132 7.40 -30.89 1.77
N THR A 133 7.26 -31.67 2.85
CA THR A 133 6.76 -31.17 4.14
C THR A 133 7.72 -30.14 4.76
N ASN A 134 9.04 -30.39 4.67
CA ASN A 134 10.05 -29.42 5.14
C ASN A 134 9.99 -28.10 4.32
N ILE A 135 9.73 -28.14 3.02
CA ILE A 135 9.53 -26.94 2.20
C ILE A 135 8.33 -26.13 2.70
N ARG A 136 7.21 -26.80 3.05
CA ARG A 136 6.03 -26.14 3.63
C ARG A 136 6.28 -25.53 5.02
N LEU A 137 7.28 -26.04 5.74
CA LEU A 137 7.76 -25.53 7.01
C LEU A 137 8.92 -24.52 6.88
N ASN A 138 9.15 -23.98 5.69
CA ASN A 138 10.22 -23.03 5.37
C ASN A 138 11.65 -23.57 5.63
N ASN A 139 11.82 -24.88 5.65
CA ASN A 139 13.12 -25.56 5.80
C ASN A 139 13.75 -25.92 4.44
N ASP A 140 13.74 -24.99 3.48
CA ASP A 140 14.13 -25.21 2.08
C ASP A 140 15.56 -25.68 1.94
N ALA A 141 16.51 -25.10 2.65
CA ALA A 141 17.93 -25.50 2.59
C ALA A 141 18.15 -26.97 2.99
N GLN A 142 17.44 -27.44 4.03
CA GLN A 142 17.50 -28.83 4.47
C GLN A 142 16.82 -29.75 3.44
N ALA A 143 15.72 -29.31 2.84
CA ALA A 143 15.04 -30.06 1.76
C ALA A 143 15.96 -30.22 0.55
N VAL A 144 16.64 -29.15 0.10
CA VAL A 144 17.63 -29.19 -0.99
C VAL A 144 18.73 -30.20 -0.71
N LYS A 145 19.32 -30.19 0.49
CA LYS A 145 20.39 -31.12 0.89
C LYS A 145 19.94 -32.57 0.82
N ASN A 146 18.75 -32.87 1.34
CA ASN A 146 18.20 -34.22 1.38
C ASN A 146 17.81 -34.73 -0.01
N LEU A 147 17.13 -33.88 -0.81
CA LEU A 147 16.72 -34.24 -2.17
C LEU A 147 17.93 -34.45 -3.10
N LYS A 148 18.94 -33.60 -3.05
CA LYS A 148 20.19 -33.78 -3.80
C LYS A 148 20.84 -35.13 -3.49
N ARG A 149 20.92 -35.49 -2.21
CA ARG A 149 21.50 -36.80 -1.81
C ARG A 149 20.66 -37.94 -2.38
N LEU A 150 19.35 -37.87 -2.33
CA LEU A 150 18.45 -38.91 -2.88
C LEU A 150 18.61 -39.04 -4.40
N LEU A 151 18.54 -37.90 -5.12
CA LEU A 151 18.54 -37.87 -6.58
C LEU A 151 19.86 -38.28 -7.21
N THR A 152 20.98 -38.16 -6.48
CA THR A 152 22.33 -38.55 -6.96
C THR A 152 22.76 -39.94 -6.50
N GLY A 153 22.20 -40.51 -5.45
CA GLY A 153 22.69 -41.73 -4.81
C GLY A 153 21.88 -42.98 -5.09
N GLU A 154 20.62 -42.85 -5.50
CA GLU A 154 19.68 -43.98 -5.59
C GLU A 154 19.13 -44.19 -7.00
N ARG A 155 18.83 -45.47 -7.32
CA ARG A 155 18.08 -45.77 -8.53
C ARG A 155 16.59 -45.52 -8.28
N LEU A 156 16.09 -44.39 -8.80
CA LEU A 156 14.71 -43.97 -8.65
C LEU A 156 13.83 -44.40 -9.81
N GLU A 157 12.58 -44.73 -9.54
CA GLU A 157 11.55 -44.85 -10.54
C GLU A 157 11.19 -43.49 -11.17
N ASP A 158 10.60 -43.50 -12.39
CA ASP A 158 10.24 -42.27 -13.13
C ASP A 158 9.40 -41.30 -12.29
N GLU A 159 8.42 -41.83 -11.55
CA GLU A 159 7.53 -41.01 -10.73
C GLU A 159 8.25 -40.43 -9.47
N GLU A 160 9.11 -41.22 -8.82
CA GLU A 160 9.95 -40.76 -7.70
C GLU A 160 10.91 -39.68 -8.16
N ARG A 161 11.54 -39.85 -9.32
CA ARG A 161 12.40 -38.84 -9.92
C ARG A 161 11.64 -37.57 -10.24
N ALA A 162 10.46 -37.68 -10.89
CA ALA A 162 9.62 -36.54 -11.22
C ALA A 162 9.20 -35.73 -9.98
N GLU A 163 8.74 -36.41 -8.92
CA GLU A 163 8.33 -35.78 -7.65
C GLU A 163 9.53 -35.15 -6.92
N GLY A 164 10.66 -35.87 -6.85
CA GLY A 164 11.87 -35.42 -6.20
C GLY A 164 12.47 -34.17 -6.85
N GLU A 165 12.61 -34.17 -8.18
CA GLU A 165 13.12 -33.04 -8.95
C GLU A 165 12.16 -31.85 -8.90
N ALA A 166 10.84 -32.09 -8.94
CA ALA A 166 9.84 -31.04 -8.77
C ALA A 166 9.91 -30.40 -7.38
N ALA A 167 10.02 -31.22 -6.33
CA ALA A 167 10.18 -30.70 -4.96
C ALA A 167 11.50 -29.92 -4.81
N LEU A 168 12.58 -30.38 -5.42
CA LEU A 168 13.88 -29.69 -5.44
C LEU A 168 13.76 -28.33 -6.13
N ALA A 169 13.04 -28.28 -7.24
CA ALA A 169 12.78 -27.03 -7.96
C ALA A 169 12.01 -26.02 -7.11
N GLN A 170 10.98 -26.46 -6.35
CA GLN A 170 10.24 -25.58 -5.45
C GLN A 170 11.16 -25.01 -4.36
N ALA A 171 11.97 -25.83 -3.73
CA ALA A 171 12.92 -25.36 -2.72
C ALA A 171 13.93 -24.36 -3.30
N TYR A 172 14.39 -24.55 -4.55
CA TYR A 172 15.24 -23.57 -5.22
C TYR A 172 14.53 -22.28 -5.56
N ILE A 173 13.26 -22.32 -5.97
CA ILE A 173 12.45 -21.12 -6.21
C ILE A 173 12.32 -20.33 -4.90
N ASN A 174 11.99 -20.97 -3.79
CA ASN A 174 11.88 -20.32 -2.48
C ASN A 174 13.19 -19.68 -2.03
N LEU A 175 14.33 -20.31 -2.32
CA LEU A 175 15.67 -19.76 -2.04
C LEU A 175 16.17 -18.78 -3.10
N ASN A 176 15.36 -18.44 -4.11
CA ASN A 176 15.72 -17.55 -5.22
C ASN A 176 16.94 -18.05 -6.05
N HIS A 177 17.17 -19.37 -6.10
CA HIS A 177 18.21 -20.00 -6.93
C HIS A 177 17.60 -20.42 -8.28
N LEU A 178 17.23 -19.45 -9.10
CA LEU A 178 16.39 -19.65 -10.29
C LEU A 178 17.02 -20.58 -11.35
N ASP A 179 18.32 -20.48 -11.57
CA ASP A 179 19.04 -21.35 -12.53
C ASP A 179 18.99 -22.83 -12.11
N SER A 180 19.18 -23.10 -10.81
CA SER A 180 19.09 -24.44 -10.27
C SER A 180 17.67 -25.00 -10.36
N ALA A 181 16.65 -24.16 -10.15
CA ALA A 181 15.25 -24.50 -10.31
C ALA A 181 14.92 -24.88 -11.76
N GLN A 182 15.47 -24.15 -12.75
CA GLN A 182 15.31 -24.45 -14.18
C GLN A 182 15.88 -25.84 -14.54
N VAL A 183 17.04 -26.21 -13.98
CA VAL A 183 17.66 -27.53 -14.20
C VAL A 183 16.79 -28.64 -13.60
N ALA A 184 16.37 -28.50 -12.34
CA ALA A 184 15.52 -29.47 -11.68
C ALA A 184 14.17 -29.66 -12.40
N LEU A 185 13.52 -28.57 -12.84
CA LEU A 185 12.29 -28.64 -13.63
C LEU A 185 12.49 -29.30 -15.00
N HIS A 186 13.67 -29.13 -15.60
CA HIS A 186 13.98 -29.80 -16.84
C HIS A 186 14.01 -31.32 -16.63
N GLU A 187 14.68 -31.79 -15.58
CA GLU A 187 14.75 -33.23 -15.28
C GLU A 187 13.36 -33.77 -14.90
N ALA A 188 12.59 -33.07 -14.06
CA ALA A 188 11.22 -33.45 -13.74
C ALA A 188 10.34 -33.58 -15.01
N SER A 189 10.45 -32.63 -15.94
CA SER A 189 9.62 -32.57 -17.14
C SER A 189 9.92 -33.71 -18.16
N LYS A 190 11.12 -34.33 -18.11
CA LYS A 190 11.48 -35.44 -18.97
C LYS A 190 10.72 -36.72 -18.62
N VAL A 191 10.53 -37.00 -17.35
CA VAL A 191 10.01 -38.28 -16.85
C VAL A 191 8.53 -38.21 -16.43
N VAL A 192 7.98 -37.01 -16.14
CA VAL A 192 6.57 -36.86 -15.77
C VAL A 192 5.64 -37.28 -16.92
N LYS A 193 4.68 -38.15 -16.61
CA LYS A 193 3.73 -38.70 -17.61
C LYS A 193 2.44 -37.87 -17.72
N GLN A 194 2.03 -37.17 -16.65
CA GLN A 194 0.79 -36.43 -16.61
C GLN A 194 0.92 -35.09 -17.36
N ASN A 195 0.07 -34.85 -18.35
CA ASN A 195 0.11 -33.66 -19.20
C ASN A 195 -0.03 -32.36 -18.39
N ASN A 196 -0.93 -32.30 -17.41
CA ASN A 196 -1.14 -31.10 -16.60
C ASN A 196 0.11 -30.74 -15.79
N ARG A 197 0.77 -31.69 -15.16
CA ARG A 197 2.01 -31.49 -14.41
C ARG A 197 3.16 -31.08 -15.34
N LYS A 198 3.28 -31.76 -16.51
CA LYS A 198 4.31 -31.40 -17.50
C LYS A 198 4.15 -30.00 -18.04
N ALA A 199 2.92 -29.58 -18.35
CA ALA A 199 2.61 -28.23 -18.80
C ALA A 199 2.94 -27.21 -17.72
N ARG A 200 2.60 -27.50 -16.45
CA ARG A 200 2.93 -26.66 -15.32
C ARG A 200 4.43 -26.46 -15.16
N TYR A 201 5.23 -27.53 -15.27
CA TYR A 201 6.69 -27.43 -15.19
C TYR A 201 7.29 -26.61 -16.33
N TRP A 202 6.79 -26.76 -17.55
CA TRP A 202 7.19 -25.93 -18.67
C TRP A 202 6.76 -24.49 -18.52
N TYR A 203 5.54 -24.25 -18.01
CA TYR A 203 5.04 -22.90 -17.77
C TYR A 203 5.91 -22.17 -16.74
N ILE A 204 6.15 -22.79 -15.58
CA ILE A 204 7.03 -22.25 -14.53
C ILE A 204 8.43 -21.99 -15.07
N LYS A 205 8.96 -22.92 -15.86
CA LYS A 205 10.27 -22.77 -16.49
C LYS A 205 10.29 -21.56 -17.43
N GLY A 206 9.24 -21.34 -18.20
CA GLY A 206 9.05 -20.12 -19.01
C GLY A 206 9.09 -18.86 -18.16
N GLN A 207 8.38 -18.82 -17.01
CA GLN A 207 8.38 -17.71 -16.08
C GLN A 207 9.79 -17.46 -15.49
N LEU A 208 10.54 -18.51 -15.14
CA LEU A 208 11.90 -18.36 -14.61
C LEU A 208 12.86 -17.77 -15.66
N TYR A 209 12.73 -18.16 -16.95
CA TYR A 209 13.52 -17.57 -18.03
C TYR A 209 13.12 -16.13 -18.30
N GLU A 210 11.83 -15.81 -18.24
CA GLU A 210 11.33 -14.45 -18.39
C GLU A 210 11.88 -13.53 -17.28
N GLN A 211 11.90 -14.00 -16.02
CA GLN A 211 12.46 -13.27 -14.90
C GLN A 211 13.97 -13.02 -15.04
N ASN A 212 14.70 -13.94 -15.68
CA ASN A 212 16.11 -13.81 -16.03
C ASN A 212 16.34 -13.02 -17.36
N ASN A 213 15.30 -12.39 -17.92
CA ASN A 213 15.36 -11.65 -19.20
C ASN A 213 15.80 -12.48 -20.41
N GLN A 214 15.61 -13.81 -20.36
CA GLN A 214 15.95 -14.73 -21.44
C GLN A 214 14.72 -15.03 -22.32
N SER A 215 14.26 -14.01 -23.06
CA SER A 215 12.98 -14.04 -23.80
C SER A 215 12.88 -15.21 -24.80
N ASP A 216 13.98 -15.59 -25.49
CA ASP A 216 13.94 -16.68 -26.46
C ASP A 216 13.67 -18.05 -25.82
N SER A 217 14.29 -18.29 -24.65
CA SER A 217 14.05 -19.49 -23.87
C SER A 217 12.64 -19.49 -23.25
N ALA A 218 12.19 -18.32 -22.74
CA ALA A 218 10.83 -18.17 -22.24
C ALA A 218 9.79 -18.44 -23.33
N TYR A 219 9.97 -17.84 -24.52
CA TYR A 219 9.14 -18.11 -25.69
C TYR A 219 9.06 -19.60 -26.01
N PHE A 220 10.21 -20.30 -26.06
CA PHE A 220 10.27 -21.75 -26.36
C PHE A 220 9.42 -22.56 -25.38
N TYR A 221 9.55 -22.30 -24.05
CA TYR A 221 8.80 -23.12 -23.08
C TYR A 221 7.32 -22.76 -23.05
N PHE A 222 6.94 -21.51 -23.23
CA PHE A 222 5.52 -21.16 -23.38
C PHE A 222 4.93 -21.75 -24.66
N ASP A 223 5.70 -21.83 -25.75
CA ASP A 223 5.26 -22.51 -26.99
C ASP A 223 5.01 -23.99 -26.78
N GLN A 224 5.87 -24.71 -26.05
CA GLN A 224 5.64 -26.09 -25.65
C GLN A 224 4.30 -26.29 -24.91
N VAL A 225 3.97 -25.37 -23.99
CA VAL A 225 2.68 -25.38 -23.28
C VAL A 225 1.52 -25.16 -24.26
N VAL A 226 1.66 -24.19 -25.15
CA VAL A 226 0.63 -23.85 -26.15
C VAL A 226 0.36 -25.02 -27.07
N GLN A 227 1.39 -25.79 -27.53
CA GLN A 227 1.27 -26.96 -28.37
C GLN A 227 0.49 -28.11 -27.72
N MET A 228 0.40 -28.15 -26.38
CA MET A 228 -0.42 -29.17 -25.70
C MET A 228 -1.93 -28.96 -25.90
N ASN A 229 -2.36 -27.76 -26.27
CA ASN A 229 -3.73 -27.38 -26.63
C ASN A 229 -4.77 -27.84 -25.58
N ARG A 230 -5.75 -28.66 -25.97
CA ARG A 230 -6.86 -29.16 -25.13
C ARG A 230 -6.45 -30.19 -24.07
N LYS A 231 -5.18 -30.61 -24.02
CA LYS A 231 -4.66 -31.54 -23.01
C LYS A 231 -4.40 -30.92 -21.66
N ILE A 232 -4.59 -29.59 -21.53
CA ILE A 232 -4.28 -28.81 -20.36
C ILE A 232 -5.43 -27.83 -20.04
N PRO A 233 -5.51 -27.29 -18.81
CA PRO A 233 -6.51 -26.29 -18.43
C PRO A 233 -6.47 -25.06 -19.34
N ARG A 234 -7.66 -24.58 -19.72
CA ARG A 234 -7.79 -23.46 -20.67
C ARG A 234 -7.12 -22.18 -20.18
N GLY A 235 -7.20 -21.88 -18.88
CA GLY A 235 -6.54 -20.72 -18.28
C GLY A 235 -5.03 -20.72 -18.51
N MET A 236 -4.36 -21.84 -18.22
CA MET A 236 -2.93 -22.00 -18.46
C MET A 236 -2.57 -21.85 -19.94
N TRP A 237 -3.39 -22.42 -20.84
CA TRP A 237 -3.19 -22.30 -22.28
C TRP A 237 -3.28 -20.84 -22.76
N VAL A 238 -4.30 -20.09 -22.29
CA VAL A 238 -4.47 -18.67 -22.64
C VAL A 238 -3.28 -17.86 -22.12
N GLN A 239 -2.90 -18.02 -20.86
CA GLN A 239 -1.76 -17.30 -20.28
C GLN A 239 -0.44 -17.63 -21.00
N ALA A 240 -0.22 -18.90 -21.33
CA ALA A 240 0.95 -19.30 -22.13
C ALA A 240 0.95 -18.65 -23.52
N GLN A 241 -0.20 -18.56 -24.19
CA GLN A 241 -0.34 -17.83 -25.46
C GLN A 241 0.05 -16.36 -25.34
N LEU A 242 -0.43 -15.70 -24.28
CA LEU A 242 -0.16 -14.27 -24.02
C LEU A 242 1.33 -14.03 -23.74
N LEU A 243 1.93 -14.82 -22.85
CA LEU A 243 3.34 -14.71 -22.50
C LEU A 243 4.26 -15.10 -23.65
N ARG A 244 3.90 -16.15 -24.43
CA ARG A 244 4.61 -16.51 -25.67
C ARG A 244 4.66 -15.32 -26.62
N TYR A 245 3.51 -14.67 -26.86
CA TYR A 245 3.43 -13.54 -27.77
C TYR A 245 4.23 -12.33 -27.24
N SER A 246 4.14 -12.03 -25.96
CA SER A 246 4.91 -10.94 -25.33
C SER A 246 6.42 -11.17 -25.45
N ASN A 247 6.89 -12.42 -25.25
CA ASN A 247 8.31 -12.77 -25.34
C ASN A 247 8.84 -12.86 -26.80
N SER A 248 7.95 -12.87 -27.81
CA SER A 248 8.37 -12.69 -29.21
C SER A 248 8.81 -11.26 -29.54
N LYS A 249 8.66 -10.31 -28.59
CA LYS A 249 9.03 -8.90 -28.73
C LYS A 249 8.46 -8.25 -30.00
N PRO A 250 7.13 -8.27 -30.21
CA PRO A 250 6.50 -7.75 -31.40
C PRO A 250 6.86 -6.27 -31.61
N GLN A 251 7.34 -5.93 -32.81
CA GLN A 251 7.72 -4.57 -33.16
C GLN A 251 6.50 -3.71 -33.52
N ALA A 252 6.69 -2.40 -33.60
CA ALA A 252 5.60 -1.46 -33.97
C ALA A 252 5.04 -1.78 -35.38
N GLU A 253 5.89 -2.27 -36.26
CA GLU A 253 5.55 -2.67 -37.65
C GLU A 253 4.63 -3.89 -37.70
N ASP A 254 4.61 -4.71 -36.64
CA ASP A 254 3.75 -5.91 -36.54
C ASP A 254 2.30 -5.59 -36.14
N PHE A 255 1.86 -4.35 -36.35
CA PHE A 255 0.54 -3.89 -35.89
C PHE A 255 -0.63 -4.75 -36.38
N LEU A 256 -0.64 -5.11 -37.66
CA LEU A 256 -1.71 -5.92 -38.24
C LEU A 256 -1.71 -7.34 -37.70
N THR A 257 -0.55 -7.98 -37.64
CA THR A 257 -0.38 -9.34 -37.10
C THR A 257 -0.72 -9.41 -35.61
N THR A 258 -0.32 -8.40 -34.84
CA THR A 258 -0.70 -8.24 -33.44
C THR A 258 -2.21 -8.13 -33.28
N SER A 259 -2.85 -7.24 -34.04
CA SER A 259 -4.30 -7.02 -33.98
C SER A 259 -5.07 -8.29 -34.36
N GLU A 260 -4.66 -9.00 -35.41
CA GLU A 260 -5.28 -10.25 -35.82
C GLU A 260 -5.15 -11.35 -34.76
N PHE A 261 -3.98 -11.47 -34.14
CA PHE A 261 -3.74 -12.45 -33.07
C PHE A 261 -4.68 -12.22 -31.89
N PHE A 262 -4.74 -11.00 -31.36
CA PHE A 262 -5.60 -10.69 -30.22
C PHE A 262 -7.09 -10.78 -30.59
N THR A 263 -7.48 -10.35 -31.78
CA THR A 263 -8.87 -10.47 -32.26
C THR A 263 -9.31 -11.95 -32.34
N LYS A 264 -8.45 -12.85 -32.80
CA LYS A 264 -8.73 -14.30 -32.82
C LYS A 264 -8.91 -14.85 -31.39
N LEU A 265 -8.07 -14.39 -30.41
CA LEU A 265 -8.22 -14.79 -29.00
C LEU A 265 -9.53 -14.28 -28.39
N LEU A 266 -9.90 -13.02 -28.64
CA LEU A 266 -11.13 -12.40 -28.12
C LEU A 266 -12.41 -13.05 -28.69
N ASN A 267 -12.42 -13.41 -29.97
CA ASN A 267 -13.56 -14.02 -30.62
C ASN A 267 -13.81 -15.48 -30.24
N ASN A 268 -12.84 -16.12 -29.59
CA ASN A 268 -12.98 -17.50 -29.16
C ASN A 268 -13.82 -17.60 -27.86
N ARG A 269 -14.96 -18.30 -27.96
CA ARG A 269 -15.92 -18.44 -26.84
C ARG A 269 -15.30 -19.11 -25.59
N GLU A 270 -14.34 -20.00 -25.75
CA GLU A 270 -13.65 -20.68 -24.65
C GLU A 270 -12.78 -19.71 -23.83
N ASN A 271 -12.45 -18.53 -24.37
CA ASN A 271 -11.61 -17.52 -23.72
C ASN A 271 -12.42 -16.47 -22.94
N ARG A 272 -13.76 -16.54 -22.91
CA ARG A 272 -14.60 -15.55 -22.22
C ARG A 272 -14.18 -15.25 -20.77
N PRO A 273 -13.79 -16.23 -19.93
CA PRO A 273 -13.33 -15.97 -18.56
C PRO A 273 -12.02 -15.18 -18.48
N TYR A 274 -11.25 -15.12 -19.56
CA TYR A 274 -9.90 -14.56 -19.61
C TYR A 274 -9.80 -13.30 -20.47
N LEU A 275 -10.92 -12.73 -20.91
CA LEU A 275 -10.94 -11.52 -21.76
C LEU A 275 -10.20 -10.34 -21.11
N GLY A 276 -10.34 -10.15 -19.80
CA GLY A 276 -9.64 -9.11 -19.07
C GLY A 276 -8.11 -9.23 -19.21
N ASN A 277 -7.57 -10.44 -19.02
CA ASN A 277 -6.14 -10.70 -19.17
C ASN A 277 -5.67 -10.51 -20.63
N ILE A 278 -6.50 -10.88 -21.61
CA ILE A 278 -6.17 -10.73 -23.04
C ILE A 278 -6.09 -9.23 -23.38
N TYR A 279 -7.04 -8.41 -22.96
CA TYR A 279 -7.01 -6.96 -23.16
C TYR A 279 -5.82 -6.31 -22.46
N HIS A 280 -5.53 -6.73 -21.21
CA HIS A 280 -4.40 -6.22 -20.44
C HIS A 280 -3.06 -6.45 -21.16
N VAL A 281 -2.80 -7.67 -21.60
CA VAL A 281 -1.53 -7.99 -22.29
C VAL A 281 -1.45 -7.28 -23.63
N TRP A 282 -2.55 -7.19 -24.37
CA TRP A 282 -2.59 -6.41 -25.62
C TRP A 282 -2.29 -4.93 -25.36
N ALA A 283 -2.84 -4.37 -24.29
CA ALA A 283 -2.54 -3.00 -23.86
C ALA A 283 -1.05 -2.81 -23.54
N ASN A 284 -0.42 -3.75 -22.80
CA ASN A 284 1.02 -3.73 -22.51
C ASN A 284 1.86 -3.68 -23.79
N ILE A 285 1.51 -4.51 -24.78
CA ILE A 285 2.21 -4.51 -26.07
C ILE A 285 2.07 -3.18 -26.80
N LYS A 286 0.85 -2.60 -26.80
CA LYS A 286 0.62 -1.27 -27.39
C LYS A 286 1.42 -0.18 -26.67
N LEU A 287 1.49 -0.26 -25.35
CA LEU A 287 2.29 0.67 -24.55
C LEU A 287 3.79 0.56 -24.90
N ASN A 288 4.31 -0.66 -25.01
CA ASN A 288 5.71 -0.91 -25.41
C ASN A 288 6.02 -0.43 -26.85
N GLN A 289 4.99 -0.39 -27.70
CA GLN A 289 5.07 0.19 -29.06
C GLN A 289 4.96 1.72 -29.08
N GLY A 290 4.82 2.38 -27.93
CA GLY A 290 4.65 3.84 -27.81
C GLY A 290 3.23 4.35 -28.11
N LEU A 291 2.25 3.46 -28.28
CA LEU A 291 0.85 3.76 -28.61
C LEU A 291 0.00 3.93 -27.34
N SER A 292 0.36 4.92 -26.53
CA SER A 292 -0.20 5.12 -25.17
C SER A 292 -1.72 5.26 -25.14
N ASP A 293 -2.33 6.00 -26.09
CA ASP A 293 -3.80 6.20 -26.12
C ASP A 293 -4.56 4.91 -26.46
N GLN A 294 -4.00 4.10 -27.39
CA GLN A 294 -4.57 2.80 -27.70
C GLN A 294 -4.43 1.84 -26.51
N ALA A 295 -3.27 1.86 -25.84
CA ALA A 295 -3.05 1.09 -24.62
C ALA A 295 -4.05 1.47 -23.52
N LYS A 296 -4.23 2.78 -23.26
CA LYS A 296 -5.19 3.31 -22.30
C LYS A 296 -6.62 2.85 -22.61
N SER A 297 -7.02 2.85 -23.89
CA SER A 297 -8.32 2.33 -24.32
C SER A 297 -8.48 0.84 -24.01
N LEU A 298 -7.47 0.02 -24.31
CA LEU A 298 -7.51 -1.44 -24.09
C LEU A 298 -7.51 -1.79 -22.59
N TYR A 299 -6.77 -1.05 -21.73
CA TYR A 299 -6.88 -1.22 -20.27
C TYR A 299 -8.29 -0.91 -19.77
N LYS A 300 -8.94 0.15 -20.32
CA LYS A 300 -10.34 0.45 -19.99
C LYS A 300 -11.29 -0.67 -20.45
N GLU A 301 -11.06 -1.29 -21.61
CA GLU A 301 -11.83 -2.48 -22.03
C GLU A 301 -11.62 -3.67 -21.09
N SER A 302 -10.37 -3.91 -20.62
CA SER A 302 -10.08 -4.93 -19.60
C SER A 302 -10.87 -4.70 -18.30
N LEU A 303 -10.95 -3.45 -17.84
CA LEU A 303 -11.70 -3.08 -16.62
C LEU A 303 -13.25 -3.19 -16.75
N LYS A 304 -13.77 -3.19 -17.97
CA LYS A 304 -15.21 -3.42 -18.21
C LYS A 304 -15.62 -4.89 -18.06
N ILE A 305 -14.66 -5.81 -18.15
CA ILE A 305 -14.92 -7.25 -18.00
C ILE A 305 -15.06 -7.55 -16.50
N PRO A 306 -16.20 -8.11 -16.04
CA PRO A 306 -16.33 -8.54 -14.66
C PRO A 306 -15.23 -9.55 -14.29
N SER A 307 -14.43 -9.22 -13.29
CA SER A 307 -13.33 -10.07 -12.83
C SER A 307 -13.24 -10.03 -11.31
N SER A 308 -12.96 -11.18 -10.70
CA SER A 308 -12.59 -11.29 -9.29
C SER A 308 -11.08 -11.13 -9.07
N ASP A 309 -10.28 -10.98 -10.13
CA ASP A 309 -8.84 -10.77 -10.06
C ASP A 309 -8.51 -9.32 -9.70
N ALA A 310 -8.37 -9.05 -8.40
CA ALA A 310 -8.02 -7.73 -7.89
C ALA A 310 -6.65 -7.26 -8.38
N VAL A 311 -5.70 -8.19 -8.61
CA VAL A 311 -4.36 -7.85 -9.13
C VAL A 311 -4.44 -7.34 -10.56
N LEU A 312 -5.25 -8.00 -11.42
CA LEU A 312 -5.51 -7.52 -12.78
C LEU A 312 -6.10 -6.10 -12.78
N MET A 313 -7.11 -5.86 -11.93
CA MET A 313 -7.71 -4.54 -11.81
C MET A 313 -6.69 -3.50 -11.36
N ALA A 314 -5.91 -3.80 -10.32
CA ALA A 314 -4.87 -2.92 -9.82
C ALA A 314 -3.84 -2.58 -10.89
N LYS A 315 -3.33 -3.58 -11.63
CA LYS A 315 -2.38 -3.36 -12.73
C LYS A 315 -2.94 -2.51 -13.86
N ASN A 316 -4.20 -2.69 -14.21
CA ASN A 316 -4.86 -1.86 -15.24
C ASN A 316 -5.02 -0.41 -14.76
N TYR A 317 -5.48 -0.19 -13.53
CA TYR A 317 -5.59 1.16 -12.96
C TYR A 317 -4.21 1.83 -12.84
N GLU A 318 -3.20 1.12 -12.34
CA GLU A 318 -1.84 1.65 -12.24
C GLU A 318 -1.27 2.02 -13.62
N ALA A 319 -1.46 1.17 -14.62
CA ALA A 319 -0.98 1.44 -15.98
C ALA A 319 -1.65 2.69 -16.58
N ILE A 320 -2.97 2.83 -16.43
CA ILE A 320 -3.69 4.04 -16.88
C ILE A 320 -3.21 5.27 -16.08
N GLY A 321 -3.01 5.13 -14.77
CA GLY A 321 -2.47 6.18 -13.92
C GLY A 321 -1.08 6.64 -14.38
N ASN A 322 -0.18 5.70 -14.68
CA ASN A 322 1.15 6.01 -15.21
C ASN A 322 1.09 6.71 -16.58
N ILE A 323 0.26 6.21 -17.51
CA ILE A 323 0.06 6.87 -18.82
C ILE A 323 -0.48 8.29 -18.63
N SER A 324 -1.46 8.48 -17.75
CA SER A 324 -2.01 9.81 -17.48
C SER A 324 -0.99 10.73 -16.83
N PHE A 325 -0.12 10.20 -15.97
CA PHE A 325 1.00 10.92 -15.38
C PHE A 325 2.00 11.37 -16.46
N ASP A 326 2.41 10.48 -17.36
CA ASP A 326 3.34 10.78 -18.45
C ASP A 326 2.74 11.81 -19.45
N GLN A 327 1.41 11.80 -19.60
CA GLN A 327 0.65 12.80 -20.37
C GLN A 327 0.40 14.09 -19.58
N THR A 328 0.97 14.23 -18.38
CA THR A 328 0.79 15.40 -17.50
C THR A 328 -0.66 15.63 -17.03
N LEU A 329 -1.51 14.62 -17.13
CA LEU A 329 -2.89 14.64 -16.64
C LEU A 329 -2.94 14.21 -15.17
N PHE A 330 -2.29 14.97 -14.29
CA PHE A 330 -2.01 14.57 -12.91
C PHE A 330 -3.26 14.32 -12.07
N ARG A 331 -4.33 15.08 -12.29
CA ARG A 331 -5.62 14.84 -11.63
C ARG A 331 -6.21 13.48 -11.99
N GLU A 332 -6.16 13.13 -13.28
CA GLU A 332 -6.63 11.83 -13.77
C GLU A 332 -5.70 10.71 -13.24
N ALA A 333 -4.38 10.92 -13.24
CA ALA A 333 -3.41 9.99 -12.70
C ALA A 333 -3.67 9.68 -11.22
N GLY A 334 -3.89 10.71 -10.41
CA GLY A 334 -4.23 10.56 -8.99
C GLY A 334 -5.49 9.73 -8.77
N ALA A 335 -6.55 9.98 -9.52
CA ALA A 335 -7.79 9.21 -9.45
C ALA A 335 -7.60 7.72 -9.77
N TYR A 336 -6.76 7.40 -10.76
CA TYR A 336 -6.44 6.00 -11.08
C TYR A 336 -5.51 5.36 -10.04
N TYR A 337 -4.58 6.11 -9.43
CA TYR A 337 -3.80 5.58 -8.31
C TYR A 337 -4.66 5.31 -7.07
N ASP A 338 -5.63 6.17 -6.75
CA ASP A 338 -6.61 5.91 -5.69
C ASP A 338 -7.40 4.60 -5.97
N SER A 339 -7.82 4.39 -7.22
CA SER A 339 -8.47 3.14 -7.63
C SER A 339 -7.55 1.92 -7.54
N THR A 340 -6.27 2.10 -7.83
CA THR A 340 -5.26 1.04 -7.66
C THR A 340 -5.13 0.65 -6.20
N LEU A 341 -5.05 1.64 -5.30
CA LEU A 341 -4.91 1.39 -3.85
C LEU A 341 -6.12 0.66 -3.26
N THR A 342 -7.34 0.88 -3.78
CA THR A 342 -8.53 0.14 -3.33
C THR A 342 -8.52 -1.32 -3.75
N ALA A 343 -7.81 -1.67 -4.81
CA ALA A 343 -7.73 -3.04 -5.34
C ALA A 343 -6.53 -3.84 -4.78
N LEU A 344 -5.54 -3.17 -4.19
CA LEU A 344 -4.34 -3.81 -3.63
C LEU A 344 -4.54 -4.20 -2.17
N VAL A 345 -3.81 -5.24 -1.74
CA VAL A 345 -3.72 -5.61 -0.32
C VAL A 345 -2.98 -4.50 0.43
N ILE A 346 -3.59 -4.02 1.52
CA ILE A 346 -3.04 -2.98 2.39
C ILE A 346 -1.64 -3.42 2.87
N ASP A 347 -0.70 -2.48 2.91
CA ASP A 347 0.70 -2.67 3.34
C ASP A 347 1.55 -3.63 2.48
N SER A 348 1.04 -4.10 1.36
CA SER A 348 1.88 -4.80 0.37
C SER A 348 2.96 -3.87 -0.22
N LYS A 349 4.04 -4.44 -0.76
CA LYS A 349 5.08 -3.67 -1.45
C LYS A 349 4.49 -2.84 -2.61
N ALA A 350 3.56 -3.42 -3.37
CA ALA A 350 2.87 -2.74 -4.46
C ALA A 350 2.03 -1.57 -3.94
N PHE A 351 1.23 -1.79 -2.89
CA PHE A 351 0.44 -0.74 -2.23
C PHE A 351 1.32 0.45 -1.81
N ARG A 352 2.40 0.20 -1.09
CA ARG A 352 3.32 1.26 -0.65
C ARG A 352 3.95 2.03 -1.83
N THR A 353 4.25 1.34 -2.93
CA THR A 353 4.82 1.99 -4.12
C THR A 353 3.82 2.91 -4.79
N VAL A 354 2.57 2.45 -5.00
CA VAL A 354 1.52 3.27 -5.61
C VAL A 354 1.09 4.42 -4.69
N ARG A 355 1.02 4.18 -3.38
CA ARG A 355 0.70 5.21 -2.40
C ARG A 355 1.69 6.37 -2.48
N ARG A 356 2.99 6.10 -2.57
CA ARG A 356 4.00 7.16 -2.77
C ARG A 356 3.77 7.96 -4.06
N LYS A 357 3.42 7.28 -5.17
CA LYS A 357 3.10 7.97 -6.43
C LYS A 357 1.89 8.89 -6.25
N ARG A 358 0.86 8.42 -5.56
CA ARG A 358 -0.36 9.18 -5.28
C ARG A 358 -0.11 10.37 -4.35
N ASP A 359 0.61 10.16 -3.26
CA ASP A 359 0.93 11.19 -2.28
C ASP A 359 1.76 12.31 -2.92
N ASN A 360 2.66 11.98 -3.85
CA ASN A 360 3.39 12.97 -4.65
C ASN A 360 2.50 13.87 -5.53
N LEU A 361 1.27 13.47 -5.81
CA LEU A 361 0.32 14.27 -6.60
C LEU A 361 -0.66 15.09 -5.73
N GLU A 362 -0.61 14.95 -4.41
CA GLU A 362 -1.62 15.53 -3.53
C GLU A 362 -1.70 17.05 -3.67
N ASP A 363 -0.56 17.72 -3.60
CA ASP A 363 -0.50 19.18 -3.72
C ASP A 363 -1.01 19.66 -5.09
N VAL A 364 -0.59 19.00 -6.16
CA VAL A 364 -1.05 19.36 -7.52
C VAL A 364 -2.55 19.17 -7.66
N ILE A 365 -3.08 18.04 -7.18
CA ILE A 365 -4.52 17.78 -7.23
C ILE A 365 -5.28 18.79 -6.40
N PHE A 366 -4.78 19.14 -5.23
CA PHE A 366 -5.38 20.15 -4.36
C PHE A 366 -5.47 21.52 -5.07
N TYR A 367 -4.35 22.03 -5.58
CA TYR A 367 -4.32 23.34 -6.22
C TYR A 367 -5.07 23.35 -7.57
N GLU A 368 -5.03 22.26 -8.36
CA GLU A 368 -5.82 22.17 -9.60
C GLU A 368 -7.33 22.14 -9.32
N ASN A 369 -7.77 21.46 -8.26
CA ASN A 369 -9.16 21.47 -7.85
C ASN A 369 -9.57 22.87 -7.33
N GLN A 370 -8.74 23.50 -6.49
CA GLN A 370 -8.98 24.84 -5.98
C GLN A 370 -9.06 25.85 -7.14
N LEU A 371 -8.13 25.78 -8.09
CA LEU A 371 -8.15 26.62 -9.28
C LEU A 371 -9.43 26.46 -10.08
N ALA A 372 -9.80 25.20 -10.43
CA ALA A 372 -10.98 24.92 -11.23
C ALA A 372 -12.29 25.35 -10.54
N GLN A 373 -12.37 25.15 -9.23
CA GLN A 373 -13.53 25.52 -8.43
C GLN A 373 -13.64 27.06 -8.33
N ASN A 374 -12.55 27.74 -7.95
CA ASN A 374 -12.57 29.19 -7.79
C ASN A 374 -12.81 29.91 -9.13
N ASP A 375 -12.16 29.48 -10.22
CA ASP A 375 -12.41 30.03 -11.55
C ASP A 375 -13.88 29.86 -11.98
N SER A 376 -14.48 28.72 -11.69
CA SER A 376 -15.89 28.47 -12.03
C SER A 376 -16.82 29.39 -11.24
N ILE A 377 -16.57 29.56 -9.93
CA ILE A 377 -17.38 30.43 -9.05
C ILE A 377 -17.22 31.90 -9.45
N ILE A 378 -15.99 32.39 -9.66
CA ILE A 378 -15.69 33.75 -10.07
C ILE A 378 -16.34 34.06 -11.42
N ARG A 379 -16.26 33.14 -12.40
CA ARG A 379 -16.91 33.29 -13.69
C ARG A 379 -18.43 33.35 -13.57
N LEU A 380 -19.02 32.47 -12.77
CA LEU A 380 -20.47 32.50 -12.53
C LEU A 380 -20.89 33.79 -11.84
N SER A 381 -20.15 34.27 -10.82
CA SER A 381 -20.44 35.52 -10.12
C SER A 381 -20.40 36.76 -11.06
N SER A 382 -19.58 36.71 -12.10
CA SER A 382 -19.46 37.80 -13.09
C SER A 382 -20.53 37.81 -14.17
N MET A 383 -21.31 36.73 -14.30
CA MET A 383 -22.38 36.60 -15.29
C MET A 383 -23.63 37.37 -14.89
N SER A 384 -24.47 37.79 -15.88
CA SER A 384 -25.79 38.33 -15.58
C SER A 384 -26.67 37.27 -14.89
N LYS A 385 -27.66 37.71 -14.06
CA LYS A 385 -28.57 36.78 -13.39
C LYS A 385 -29.33 35.86 -14.36
N ASN A 386 -29.57 36.33 -15.57
CA ASN A 386 -30.23 35.55 -16.62
C ASN A 386 -29.30 34.46 -17.17
N ASP A 387 -28.03 34.81 -17.41
CA ASP A 387 -27.04 33.86 -17.89
C ASP A 387 -26.66 32.82 -16.82
N GLN A 388 -26.58 33.22 -15.52
CA GLN A 388 -26.41 32.30 -14.37
C GLN A 388 -27.56 31.28 -14.37
N ARG A 389 -28.81 31.73 -14.53
CA ARG A 389 -29.96 30.84 -14.54
C ARG A 389 -29.92 29.86 -15.69
N THR A 390 -29.66 30.35 -16.92
CA THR A 390 -29.53 29.49 -18.12
C THR A 390 -28.43 28.44 -17.97
N PHE A 391 -27.28 28.84 -17.40
CA PHE A 391 -26.18 27.93 -17.14
C PHE A 391 -26.55 26.85 -16.13
N VAL A 392 -27.18 27.23 -15.01
CA VAL A 392 -27.63 26.28 -13.97
C VAL A 392 -28.72 25.36 -14.49
N GLU A 393 -29.67 25.88 -15.29
CA GLU A 393 -30.69 25.04 -15.94
C GLU A 393 -30.08 23.97 -16.85
N SER A 394 -29.11 24.35 -17.70
CA SER A 394 -28.41 23.40 -18.54
C SER A 394 -27.63 22.36 -17.75
N PHE A 395 -27.00 22.77 -16.64
CA PHE A 395 -26.30 21.87 -15.73
C PHE A 395 -27.24 20.87 -15.05
N VAL A 396 -28.40 21.34 -14.57
CA VAL A 396 -29.40 20.48 -13.93
C VAL A 396 -30.01 19.48 -14.96
N GLU A 397 -30.17 19.90 -16.20
CA GLU A 397 -30.66 19.04 -17.28
C GLU A 397 -29.61 17.94 -17.61
N GLU A 398 -28.35 18.29 -17.69
CA GLU A 398 -27.28 17.32 -17.89
C GLU A 398 -27.14 16.35 -16.69
N LEU A 399 -27.36 16.84 -15.46
CA LEU A 399 -27.36 16.03 -14.25
C LEU A 399 -28.51 15.00 -14.27
N LYS A 400 -29.72 15.42 -14.67
CA LYS A 400 -30.88 14.52 -14.83
C LYS A 400 -30.58 13.43 -15.86
N LEU A 401 -30.06 13.81 -17.01
CA LEU A 401 -29.70 12.87 -18.08
C LEU A 401 -28.62 11.87 -17.64
N GLN A 402 -27.71 12.30 -16.79
CA GLN A 402 -26.63 11.46 -16.25
C GLN A 402 -27.16 10.48 -15.20
N ASP A 403 -28.10 10.92 -14.37
CA ASP A 403 -28.76 10.08 -13.37
C ASP A 403 -29.71 9.07 -14.01
N GLU A 404 -30.45 9.45 -15.06
CA GLU A 404 -31.25 8.52 -15.86
C GLU A 404 -30.39 7.45 -16.54
N LYS A 405 -29.27 7.81 -17.13
CA LYS A 405 -28.33 6.86 -17.72
C LYS A 405 -27.75 5.91 -16.65
N SER A 406 -27.54 6.40 -15.44
CA SER A 406 -27.04 5.61 -14.32
C SER A 406 -28.12 4.67 -13.77
N LYS A 407 -29.36 5.11 -13.68
CA LYS A 407 -30.51 4.28 -13.31
C LYS A 407 -30.77 3.19 -14.35
N ALA A 408 -30.78 3.53 -15.67
CA ALA A 408 -30.94 2.55 -16.74
C ALA A 408 -29.79 1.52 -16.83
N ALA A 409 -28.57 1.91 -16.49
CA ALA A 409 -27.44 0.98 -16.37
C ALA A 409 -27.58 0.07 -15.14
N GLY A 410 -28.07 0.59 -14.02
CA GLY A 410 -28.37 -0.17 -12.80
C GLY A 410 -29.53 -1.16 -12.99
N GLU A 411 -30.57 -0.81 -13.72
CA GLU A 411 -31.71 -1.70 -14.06
C GLU A 411 -31.27 -2.84 -14.97
N LYS A 412 -30.47 -2.57 -16.02
CA LYS A 412 -29.90 -3.62 -16.89
C LYS A 412 -29.01 -4.57 -16.14
N LEU A 413 -28.30 -4.13 -15.10
CA LEU A 413 -27.50 -4.96 -14.21
C LEU A 413 -28.37 -5.78 -13.23
N ARG A 414 -29.53 -5.28 -12.83
CA ARG A 414 -30.49 -6.03 -12.00
C ARG A 414 -31.16 -7.18 -12.79
N GLU A 415 -31.50 -6.98 -14.03
CA GLU A 415 -32.09 -8.05 -14.90
C GLU A 415 -31.08 -9.20 -15.16
N VAL A 416 -29.78 -8.91 -15.18
CA VAL A 416 -28.71 -9.93 -15.37
C VAL A 416 -28.34 -10.64 -14.06
N ASN A 417 -28.59 -10.04 -12.88
CA ASN A 417 -28.13 -10.54 -11.58
C ASN A 417 -29.17 -11.31 -10.74
N VAL A 418 -30.37 -11.60 -11.27
CA VAL A 418 -31.33 -12.47 -10.55
C VAL A 418 -30.84 -13.94 -10.49
N SER A 419 -29.75 -14.30 -11.15
CA SER A 419 -29.19 -15.66 -11.14
C SER A 419 -27.83 -15.85 -10.46
N SER A 420 -27.21 -14.82 -9.87
CA SER A 420 -25.96 -15.01 -9.10
C SER A 420 -25.77 -13.89 -8.10
N GLY A 421 -25.88 -14.22 -6.81
CA GLY A 421 -25.65 -13.29 -5.71
C GLY A 421 -24.19 -12.88 -5.60
N ALA A 422 -23.85 -11.71 -6.15
CA ALA A 422 -22.63 -11.00 -5.84
C ALA A 422 -22.84 -9.50 -6.08
N LEU A 423 -22.58 -8.71 -5.07
CA LEU A 423 -22.63 -7.25 -5.11
C LEU A 423 -21.67 -6.70 -6.17
N SER A 424 -22.21 -6.00 -7.18
CA SER A 424 -21.44 -5.27 -8.18
C SER A 424 -21.51 -3.78 -7.86
N THR A 425 -20.36 -3.23 -7.47
CA THR A 425 -20.15 -1.78 -7.34
C THR A 425 -19.65 -1.22 -8.66
N THR A 426 -20.51 -0.50 -9.39
CA THR A 426 -20.08 0.33 -10.52
C THR A 426 -19.48 1.63 -10.00
N THR A 427 -18.19 1.77 -10.13
CA THR A 427 -17.39 2.91 -9.72
C THR A 427 -17.52 4.07 -10.71
N LYS A 428 -18.33 5.07 -10.39
CA LYS A 428 -18.00 6.46 -10.72
C LYS A 428 -17.37 7.06 -9.48
N PHE A 429 -16.19 7.65 -9.66
CA PHE A 429 -15.35 8.17 -8.58
C PHE A 429 -16.13 9.10 -7.64
N TYR A 430 -16.44 8.56 -6.47
CA TYR A 430 -17.22 9.18 -5.40
C TYR A 430 -16.65 10.53 -4.94
N PHE A 431 -15.32 10.65 -4.91
CA PHE A 431 -14.64 11.82 -4.33
C PHE A 431 -14.63 13.09 -5.18
N TYR A 432 -15.04 13.02 -6.43
CA TYR A 432 -15.05 14.20 -7.32
C TYR A 432 -16.45 14.80 -7.53
N ASN A 433 -17.45 14.27 -6.84
CA ASN A 433 -18.81 14.78 -6.89
C ASN A 433 -19.26 15.19 -5.47
N ALA A 434 -19.29 16.50 -5.20
CA ALA A 434 -19.69 17.05 -3.91
C ALA A 434 -21.08 16.55 -3.46
N ASN A 435 -21.98 16.30 -4.40
CA ASN A 435 -23.33 15.79 -4.14
C ASN A 435 -23.31 14.31 -3.76
N THR A 436 -22.41 13.52 -4.34
CA THR A 436 -22.23 12.09 -3.97
C THR A 436 -21.56 11.97 -2.60
N ILE A 437 -20.70 12.91 -2.24
CA ILE A 437 -20.10 12.98 -0.89
C ILE A 437 -21.18 13.35 0.14
N ALA A 438 -22.04 14.32 -0.16
CA ALA A 438 -23.13 14.71 0.74
C ALA A 438 -24.15 13.58 0.93
N TYR A 439 -24.53 12.88 -0.15
CA TYR A 439 -25.40 11.70 -0.08
C TYR A 439 -24.72 10.54 0.66
N GLY A 440 -23.45 10.27 0.39
CA GLY A 440 -22.68 9.26 1.11
C GLY A 440 -22.52 9.59 2.60
N LYS A 441 -22.38 10.86 2.96
CA LYS A 441 -22.36 11.32 4.36
C LYS A 441 -23.72 11.09 5.03
N SER A 442 -24.81 11.46 4.37
CA SER A 442 -26.17 11.23 4.86
C SER A 442 -26.50 9.73 4.99
N ALA A 443 -26.12 8.92 4.00
CA ALA A 443 -26.28 7.47 4.06
C ALA A 443 -25.40 6.82 5.14
N PHE A 444 -24.20 7.34 5.35
CA PHE A 444 -23.32 6.94 6.43
C PHE A 444 -23.92 7.28 7.80
N GLU A 445 -24.38 8.52 7.99
CA GLU A 445 -25.01 8.98 9.23
C GLU A 445 -26.30 8.20 9.55
N SER A 446 -27.07 7.81 8.53
CA SER A 446 -28.27 6.98 8.73
C SER A 446 -27.97 5.53 9.12
N LEU A 447 -26.87 4.95 8.62
CA LEU A 447 -26.47 3.56 8.90
C LEU A 447 -25.63 3.45 10.18
N TRP A 448 -24.78 4.42 10.46
CA TRP A 448 -23.76 4.37 11.50
C TRP A 448 -23.95 5.41 12.60
N GLY A 449 -24.86 6.40 12.42
CA GLY A 449 -25.05 7.52 13.33
C GLY A 449 -23.91 8.55 13.23
N GLU A 450 -23.89 9.53 14.15
CA GLU A 450 -22.79 10.46 14.30
C GLU A 450 -21.59 9.74 14.92
N ILE A 451 -20.71 9.23 14.07
CA ILE A 451 -19.43 8.64 14.49
C ILE A 451 -18.33 9.68 14.25
N LYS A 452 -17.53 9.95 15.27
CA LYS A 452 -16.35 10.77 15.12
C LYS A 452 -15.32 10.08 14.24
N LEU A 453 -14.58 10.87 13.46
CA LEU A 453 -13.49 10.37 12.62
C LEU A 453 -12.34 9.95 13.56
N GLU A 454 -12.26 8.65 13.85
CA GLU A 454 -11.23 8.03 14.68
C GLU A 454 -10.62 6.86 13.92
N ASP A 455 -9.38 6.53 14.22
CA ASP A 455 -8.73 5.35 13.65
C ASP A 455 -9.52 4.08 14.05
N ASN A 456 -9.66 3.15 13.11
CA ASN A 456 -10.42 1.89 13.29
C ASN A 456 -11.94 2.01 13.46
N TRP A 457 -12.57 3.12 13.09
CA TRP A 457 -14.03 3.31 13.17
C TRP A 457 -14.86 2.17 12.53
N ARG A 458 -14.30 1.44 11.56
CA ARG A 458 -14.95 0.28 10.91
C ARG A 458 -15.12 -0.94 11.80
N TRP A 459 -14.40 -1.03 12.91
CA TRP A 459 -14.46 -2.12 13.87
C TRP A 459 -15.39 -1.84 15.03
N THR A 460 -15.94 -0.63 15.14
CA THR A 460 -16.96 -0.29 16.12
C THR A 460 -18.27 -0.99 15.71
N PRO A 461 -18.88 -1.85 16.55
CA PRO A 461 -20.11 -2.54 16.20
C PRO A 461 -21.20 -1.51 15.91
N ALA A 462 -21.83 -1.62 14.73
CA ALA A 462 -23.00 -0.83 14.38
C ALA A 462 -24.05 -1.00 15.46
N LYS A 463 -24.62 0.09 15.97
CA LYS A 463 -25.75 0.02 16.90
C LYS A 463 -26.83 -0.79 16.21
N SER A 464 -27.11 -1.99 16.74
CA SER A 464 -28.11 -2.92 16.21
C SER A 464 -29.42 -2.20 15.98
N ALA A 465 -29.80 -2.10 14.71
CA ALA A 465 -31.18 -1.75 14.34
C ALA A 465 -32.10 -2.83 14.94
N PRO A 466 -33.26 -2.48 15.49
CA PRO A 466 -34.19 -3.46 16.05
C PRO A 466 -34.61 -4.43 14.94
N GLN A 467 -34.39 -5.72 15.17
CA GLN A 467 -34.91 -6.79 14.33
C GLN A 467 -36.43 -6.71 14.27
N GLY A 468 -36.97 -6.57 13.07
CA GLY A 468 -38.36 -6.81 12.78
C GLY A 468 -39.15 -5.63 12.26
N VAL A 469 -38.76 -5.04 11.15
CA VAL A 469 -39.71 -4.33 10.27
C VAL A 469 -39.50 -4.87 8.86
N VAL A 470 -40.42 -5.72 8.45
CA VAL A 470 -40.64 -5.97 7.01
C VAL A 470 -41.17 -4.67 6.44
N VAL A 471 -40.31 -3.93 5.77
CA VAL A 471 -40.71 -2.77 5.02
C VAL A 471 -41.37 -3.28 3.75
N GLU A 472 -42.70 -3.28 3.69
CA GLU A 472 -43.44 -3.24 2.45
C GLU A 472 -42.90 -2.04 1.64
N LEU A 473 -42.36 -2.33 0.47
CA LEU A 473 -42.01 -1.31 -0.52
C LEU A 473 -43.30 -0.60 -0.96
N LYS A 474 -43.63 0.46 -0.25
CA LYS A 474 -44.51 1.49 -0.82
C LYS A 474 -43.71 2.20 -1.89
N GLU A 475 -44.29 2.29 -3.08
CA GLU A 475 -43.86 3.21 -4.13
C GLU A 475 -43.76 4.62 -3.53
N ASP A 476 -42.56 5.02 -3.15
CA ASP A 476 -42.29 6.37 -2.68
C ASP A 476 -42.40 7.30 -3.90
N LYS A 477 -43.39 8.18 -3.82
CA LYS A 477 -43.41 9.39 -4.61
C LYS A 477 -42.04 10.07 -4.46
N GLU A 478 -41.44 10.42 -5.58
CA GLU A 478 -40.23 11.24 -5.69
C GLU A 478 -40.36 12.46 -4.75
N GLU A 479 -39.78 12.40 -3.55
CA GLU A 479 -39.47 13.61 -2.82
C GLU A 479 -38.30 14.25 -3.59
N ASP A 480 -38.64 15.37 -4.23
CA ASP A 480 -37.70 16.29 -4.87
C ASP A 480 -36.77 16.86 -3.79
N ASN A 481 -35.62 16.19 -3.54
CA ASN A 481 -34.62 16.52 -2.53
C ASN A 481 -33.84 17.82 -2.85
N GLY A 482 -34.37 18.73 -3.62
CA GLY A 482 -33.72 20.00 -3.99
C GLY A 482 -32.53 19.82 -4.96
N ARG A 483 -32.16 18.59 -5.31
CA ARG A 483 -31.02 18.28 -6.20
C ARG A 483 -31.20 18.80 -7.61
N TYR A 484 -32.44 18.88 -8.06
CA TYR A 484 -32.80 19.41 -9.38
C TYR A 484 -33.41 20.80 -9.30
N ALA A 485 -33.45 21.43 -8.13
CA ALA A 485 -33.94 22.76 -7.95
C ALA A 485 -32.88 23.79 -8.35
N VAL A 486 -33.13 24.51 -9.42
CA VAL A 486 -32.24 25.55 -9.97
C VAL A 486 -31.92 26.61 -8.92
N GLU A 487 -32.91 26.98 -8.09
CA GLU A 487 -32.79 27.98 -7.02
C GLU A 487 -31.77 27.60 -5.97
N THR A 488 -31.59 26.30 -5.67
CA THR A 488 -30.59 25.79 -4.72
C THR A 488 -29.18 26.13 -5.18
N TYR A 489 -28.89 25.98 -6.47
CA TYR A 489 -27.57 26.28 -7.04
C TYR A 489 -27.35 27.79 -7.20
N LEU A 490 -28.38 28.54 -7.58
CA LEU A 490 -28.30 29.99 -7.70
C LEU A 490 -28.03 30.66 -6.35
N SER A 491 -28.60 30.13 -5.27
CA SER A 491 -28.39 30.67 -3.92
C SER A 491 -26.96 30.46 -3.37
N GLN A 492 -26.21 29.50 -3.96
CA GLN A 492 -24.82 29.23 -3.59
C GLN A 492 -23.80 30.13 -4.32
N ILE A 493 -24.23 30.90 -5.35
CA ILE A 493 -23.33 31.80 -6.05
C ILE A 493 -23.10 33.04 -5.17
N PRO A 494 -21.85 33.32 -4.73
CA PRO A 494 -21.56 34.45 -3.87
C PRO A 494 -21.82 35.77 -4.60
N THR A 495 -22.45 36.71 -3.89
CA THR A 495 -22.72 38.06 -4.39
C THR A 495 -21.93 39.11 -3.65
N GLU A 496 -21.31 38.76 -2.52
CA GLU A 496 -20.51 39.67 -1.69
C GLU A 496 -19.12 39.87 -2.29
N ALA A 497 -18.71 41.11 -2.50
CA ALA A 497 -17.40 41.45 -3.07
C ALA A 497 -16.25 40.85 -2.27
N ALA A 498 -16.32 40.89 -0.94
CA ALA A 498 -15.27 40.34 -0.07
C ALA A 498 -15.03 38.82 -0.25
N VAL A 499 -16.10 38.06 -0.53
CA VAL A 499 -16.00 36.63 -0.80
C VAL A 499 -15.34 36.37 -2.18
N ILE A 500 -15.72 37.17 -3.17
CA ILE A 500 -15.16 37.08 -4.54
C ILE A 500 -13.67 37.46 -4.52
N ASP A 501 -13.30 38.49 -3.76
CA ASP A 501 -11.90 38.92 -3.58
C ASP A 501 -11.07 37.82 -2.92
N SER A 502 -11.60 37.18 -1.87
CA SER A 502 -10.92 36.02 -1.23
C SER A 502 -10.72 34.85 -2.19
N LEU A 503 -11.75 34.48 -2.96
CA LEU A 503 -11.66 33.42 -3.98
C LEU A 503 -10.64 33.77 -5.07
N THR A 504 -10.55 35.07 -5.43
CA THR A 504 -9.57 35.57 -6.42
C THR A 504 -8.14 35.44 -5.90
N LEU A 505 -7.90 35.80 -4.63
CA LEU A 505 -6.59 35.63 -3.98
C LEU A 505 -6.19 34.14 -3.92
N ASP A 506 -7.11 33.27 -3.54
CA ASP A 506 -6.84 31.84 -3.46
C ASP A 506 -6.60 31.21 -4.84
N ARG A 507 -7.32 31.67 -5.88
CA ARG A 507 -7.05 31.29 -7.26
C ARG A 507 -5.64 31.71 -7.72
N ASN A 508 -5.25 32.94 -7.42
CA ASN A 508 -3.94 33.47 -7.81
C ASN A 508 -2.81 32.74 -7.08
N LYS A 509 -2.98 32.44 -5.79
CA LYS A 509 -2.04 31.58 -5.04
C LYS A 509 -1.95 30.18 -5.64
N ALA A 510 -3.08 29.57 -5.99
CA ALA A 510 -3.10 28.25 -6.60
C ALA A 510 -2.36 28.22 -7.95
N LEU A 511 -2.57 29.23 -8.81
CA LEU A 511 -1.83 29.38 -10.08
C LEU A 511 -0.32 29.48 -9.86
N TYR A 512 0.10 30.27 -8.86
CA TYR A 512 1.51 30.45 -8.51
C TYR A 512 2.11 29.11 -8.03
N GLN A 513 1.46 28.44 -7.08
CA GLN A 513 1.94 27.17 -6.54
C GLN A 513 2.00 26.05 -7.62
N LEU A 514 0.99 25.99 -8.49
CA LEU A 514 1.00 25.08 -9.62
C LEU A 514 2.16 25.37 -10.58
N GLY A 515 2.46 26.65 -10.86
CA GLY A 515 3.59 27.05 -11.66
C GLY A 515 4.91 26.51 -11.11
N LEU A 516 5.13 26.64 -9.80
CA LEU A 516 6.30 26.12 -9.11
C LEU A 516 6.36 24.59 -9.08
N LEU A 517 5.27 23.93 -8.69
CA LEU A 517 5.20 22.47 -8.63
C LEU A 517 5.49 21.84 -10.00
N TYR A 518 4.88 22.36 -11.06
CA TYR A 518 5.11 21.88 -12.41
C TYR A 518 6.53 22.11 -12.91
N LYS A 519 7.14 23.27 -12.55
CA LYS A 519 8.53 23.58 -12.90
C LYS A 519 9.51 22.70 -12.14
N ASP A 520 9.44 22.68 -10.80
CA ASP A 520 10.51 22.15 -9.97
C ASP A 520 10.37 20.66 -9.68
N ARG A 521 9.15 20.20 -9.38
CA ARG A 521 8.88 18.80 -8.99
C ARG A 521 8.61 17.89 -10.19
N PHE A 522 7.79 18.35 -11.14
CA PHE A 522 7.35 17.53 -12.28
C PHE A 522 8.10 17.79 -13.58
N LYS A 523 8.89 18.86 -13.66
CA LYS A 523 9.60 19.27 -14.89
C LYS A 523 8.68 19.41 -16.11
N ALA A 524 7.41 19.70 -15.89
CA ALA A 524 6.38 19.91 -16.89
C ALA A 524 6.38 21.39 -17.35
N PHE A 525 7.45 21.82 -17.99
CA PHE A 525 7.76 23.24 -18.27
C PHE A 525 6.66 23.95 -19.06
N SER A 526 6.00 23.30 -20.02
CA SER A 526 4.94 23.93 -20.82
C SER A 526 3.70 24.27 -19.97
N ILE A 527 3.34 23.42 -19.02
CA ILE A 527 2.21 23.66 -18.11
C ILE A 527 2.60 24.72 -17.08
N ALA A 528 3.80 24.64 -16.51
CA ALA A 528 4.32 25.64 -15.59
C ALA A 528 4.30 27.04 -16.21
N GLN A 529 4.77 27.16 -17.47
CA GLN A 529 4.72 28.39 -18.24
C GLN A 529 3.28 28.92 -18.37
N SER A 530 2.35 28.07 -18.82
CA SER A 530 0.95 28.44 -18.98
C SER A 530 0.31 28.93 -17.66
N ARG A 531 0.62 28.28 -16.52
CA ARG A 531 0.07 28.68 -15.22
C ARG A 531 0.64 30.03 -14.77
N LEU A 532 1.96 30.27 -14.91
CA LEU A 532 2.60 31.53 -14.53
C LEU A 532 2.20 32.69 -15.46
N GLU A 533 2.10 32.46 -16.76
CA GLU A 533 1.61 33.47 -17.72
C GLU A 533 0.15 33.82 -17.46
N THR A 534 -0.72 32.84 -17.18
CA THR A 534 -2.11 33.07 -16.80
C THR A 534 -2.21 33.91 -15.54
N LEU A 535 -1.40 33.59 -14.52
CA LEU A 535 -1.33 34.37 -13.29
C LEU A 535 -0.96 35.84 -13.58
N LEU A 536 0.13 36.07 -14.29
CA LEU A 536 0.62 37.42 -14.59
C LEU A 536 -0.34 38.24 -15.45
N ASN A 537 -1.21 37.61 -16.22
CA ASN A 537 -2.27 38.28 -16.97
C ASN A 537 -3.50 38.64 -16.12
N LEU A 538 -3.66 38.00 -14.96
CA LEU A 538 -4.82 38.17 -14.07
C LEU A 538 -4.56 39.13 -12.90
N ILE A 539 -3.28 39.33 -12.52
CA ILE A 539 -2.88 40.15 -11.37
C ILE A 539 -2.38 41.52 -11.80
N ASP A 540 -2.52 42.50 -10.91
CA ASP A 540 -1.95 43.84 -11.13
C ASP A 540 -0.42 43.83 -10.97
N PRO A 541 0.30 44.74 -11.69
CA PRO A 541 1.75 44.86 -11.58
C PRO A 541 2.26 45.15 -10.15
N THR A 542 1.40 45.62 -9.27
CA THR A 542 1.69 45.94 -7.86
C THR A 542 1.39 44.82 -6.89
N ASP A 543 0.83 43.69 -7.39
CA ASP A 543 0.56 42.52 -6.57
C ASP A 543 1.87 41.87 -6.06
N ASN A 544 1.86 41.35 -4.85
CA ASN A 544 3.00 40.71 -4.22
C ASN A 544 3.48 39.46 -4.98
N LEU A 545 2.62 38.80 -5.74
CA LEU A 545 2.97 37.63 -6.56
C LEU A 545 3.59 38.00 -7.92
N THR A 546 3.47 39.24 -8.38
CA THR A 546 3.94 39.65 -9.71
C THR A 546 5.45 39.50 -9.86
N LEU A 547 6.21 39.96 -8.89
CA LEU A 547 7.67 39.90 -8.91
C LEU A 547 8.18 38.44 -8.83
N PRO A 548 7.81 37.60 -7.88
CA PRO A 548 8.28 36.22 -7.83
C PRO A 548 7.78 35.38 -9.00
N ALA A 549 6.54 35.55 -9.47
CA ALA A 549 6.03 34.85 -10.63
C ALA A 549 6.81 35.19 -11.90
N THR A 550 7.15 36.49 -12.11
CA THR A 550 7.96 36.93 -13.25
C THR A 550 9.38 36.36 -13.20
N TYR A 551 9.98 36.29 -12.00
CA TYR A 551 11.30 35.67 -11.82
C TYR A 551 11.28 34.16 -12.12
N HIS A 552 10.31 33.42 -11.61
CA HIS A 552 10.21 31.99 -11.89
C HIS A 552 9.89 31.71 -13.37
N LEU A 553 9.11 32.56 -14.01
CA LEU A 553 8.86 32.50 -15.46
C LEU A 553 10.15 32.77 -16.27
N PHE A 554 10.96 33.75 -15.86
CA PHE A 554 12.28 33.99 -16.43
C PHE A 554 13.18 32.74 -16.33
N ARG A 555 13.29 32.16 -15.14
CA ARG A 555 14.08 30.94 -14.90
C ARG A 555 13.58 29.77 -15.76
N LEU A 556 12.27 29.64 -15.91
CA LEU A 556 11.65 28.60 -16.72
C LEU A 556 11.99 28.78 -18.22
N TYR A 557 11.99 30.01 -18.73
CA TYR A 557 12.41 30.28 -20.10
C TYR A 557 13.88 29.95 -20.30
N GLU A 558 14.77 30.22 -19.32
CA GLU A 558 16.17 29.80 -19.38
C GLU A 558 16.31 28.28 -19.44
N GLU A 559 15.64 27.55 -18.53
CA GLU A 559 15.68 26.09 -18.44
C GLU A 559 15.08 25.40 -19.68
N SER A 560 14.09 26.02 -20.32
CA SER A 560 13.47 25.54 -21.57
C SER A 560 14.13 26.02 -22.86
N ASN A 561 15.28 26.70 -22.76
CA ASN A 561 16.03 27.30 -23.91
C ASN A 561 15.23 28.30 -24.77
N GLN A 562 14.27 29.00 -24.20
CA GLN A 562 13.47 30.06 -24.83
C GLN A 562 14.19 31.41 -24.67
N THR A 563 15.31 31.59 -25.33
CA THR A 563 16.25 32.72 -25.13
C THR A 563 15.62 34.10 -25.33
N THR A 564 14.74 34.26 -26.31
CA THR A 564 14.07 35.55 -26.60
C THR A 564 13.16 35.97 -25.45
N GLN A 565 12.30 35.07 -25.00
CA GLN A 565 11.37 35.33 -23.89
C GLN A 565 12.13 35.53 -22.56
N ALA A 566 13.23 34.79 -22.38
CA ALA A 566 14.09 34.96 -21.19
C ALA A 566 14.68 36.38 -21.14
N GLU A 567 15.26 36.89 -22.25
CA GLU A 567 15.85 38.23 -22.27
C GLU A 567 14.81 39.34 -22.17
N GLU A 568 13.61 39.18 -22.75
CA GLU A 568 12.50 40.15 -22.59
C GLU A 568 12.04 40.20 -21.13
N THR A 569 11.87 39.03 -20.48
CA THR A 569 11.43 38.95 -19.10
C THR A 569 12.49 39.48 -18.13
N LYS A 570 13.77 39.17 -18.38
CA LYS A 570 14.89 39.73 -17.66
C LYS A 570 14.94 41.26 -17.75
N SER A 571 14.75 41.81 -18.94
CA SER A 571 14.72 43.26 -19.14
C SER A 571 13.55 43.92 -18.37
N LYS A 572 12.37 43.27 -18.34
CA LYS A 572 11.22 43.74 -17.55
C LYS A 572 11.53 43.73 -16.04
N LEU A 573 12.15 42.65 -15.52
CA LEU A 573 12.55 42.54 -14.11
C LEU A 573 13.54 43.66 -13.73
N ILE A 574 14.61 43.88 -14.52
CA ILE A 574 15.64 44.90 -14.23
C ILE A 574 15.06 46.31 -14.29
N LYS A 575 14.15 46.57 -15.24
CA LYS A 575 13.54 47.89 -15.40
C LYS A 575 12.54 48.21 -14.28
N ASN A 576 11.68 47.25 -13.92
CA ASN A 576 10.56 47.51 -13.01
C ASN A 576 10.92 47.30 -11.54
N TYR A 577 11.91 46.45 -11.24
CA TYR A 577 12.28 46.06 -9.86
C TYR A 577 13.81 46.07 -9.63
N PRO A 578 14.54 47.16 -9.94
CA PRO A 578 16.02 47.22 -9.97
C PRO A 578 16.67 46.84 -8.63
N GLU A 579 16.00 47.15 -7.51
CA GLU A 579 16.53 46.92 -6.18
C GLU A 579 16.07 45.58 -5.56
N SER A 580 15.33 44.77 -6.35
CA SER A 580 14.85 43.47 -5.86
C SER A 580 15.98 42.44 -5.73
N ARG A 581 15.86 41.58 -4.74
CA ARG A 581 16.76 40.44 -4.57
C ARG A 581 16.85 39.56 -5.82
N PHE A 582 15.75 39.36 -6.52
CA PHE A 582 15.71 38.55 -7.74
C PHE A 582 16.56 39.16 -8.87
N VAL A 583 16.55 40.45 -9.01
CA VAL A 583 17.42 41.16 -10.00
C VAL A 583 18.89 41.07 -9.58
N ALA A 584 19.18 41.19 -8.28
CA ALA A 584 20.53 40.99 -7.77
C ALA A 584 21.04 39.55 -8.02
N LEU A 585 20.22 38.56 -7.87
CA LEU A 585 20.54 37.15 -8.22
C LEU A 585 20.80 36.96 -9.73
N ILE A 586 20.04 37.64 -10.58
CA ILE A 586 20.21 37.60 -12.04
C ILE A 586 21.53 38.24 -12.49
N LEU A 587 21.86 39.39 -11.88
CA LEU A 587 23.03 40.16 -12.27
C LEU A 587 24.35 39.64 -11.66
N ASN A 588 24.29 39.18 -10.40
CA ASN A 588 25.44 38.73 -9.63
C ASN A 588 25.14 37.48 -8.76
N PRO A 589 25.00 36.33 -9.35
CA PRO A 589 24.55 35.13 -8.64
C PRO A 589 25.47 34.69 -7.50
N LYS A 590 26.77 35.04 -7.53
CA LYS A 590 27.75 34.66 -6.49
C LYS A 590 27.83 35.62 -5.31
N THR A 591 27.49 36.90 -5.50
CA THR A 591 27.63 37.95 -4.48
C THR A 591 26.30 38.27 -3.77
N ALA A 592 25.17 38.08 -4.44
CA ALA A 592 23.86 38.38 -3.90
C ALA A 592 23.48 37.43 -2.73
N LEU A 593 24.00 36.22 -2.72
CA LEU A 593 23.77 35.20 -1.67
C LEU A 593 24.53 35.50 -0.36
N THR A 594 25.59 36.35 -0.41
CA THR A 594 26.48 36.60 0.75
C THR A 594 26.28 37.96 1.41
N GLN A 595 25.62 38.94 0.78
CA GLN A 595 25.56 40.33 1.24
C GLN A 595 24.15 40.85 1.58
N ALA A 596 23.09 40.11 1.31
CA ALA A 596 21.73 40.58 1.68
C ALA A 596 21.41 40.30 3.14
N GLU A 597 20.82 41.25 3.84
CA GLU A 597 20.26 41.07 5.21
C GLU A 597 19.30 39.87 5.32
N ASN A 598 18.75 39.40 4.19
CA ASN A 598 17.88 38.24 4.04
C ASN A 598 18.54 37.10 3.22
N SER A 599 19.82 36.77 3.46
CA SER A 599 20.42 35.63 2.78
C SER A 599 19.85 34.31 3.34
N PRO A 600 19.70 33.23 2.50
CA PRO A 600 19.23 31.93 2.99
C PRO A 600 20.04 31.42 4.17
N GLN A 601 21.36 31.62 4.16
CA GLN A 601 22.22 31.18 5.27
C GLN A 601 21.97 31.96 6.57
N LEU A 602 21.76 33.28 6.52
CA LEU A 602 21.45 34.08 7.71
C LEU A 602 20.05 33.75 8.23
N THR A 603 19.10 33.57 7.35
CA THR A 603 17.74 33.13 7.70
C THR A 603 17.77 31.77 8.36
N TYR A 604 18.55 30.81 7.79
CA TYR A 604 18.72 29.50 8.40
C TYR A 604 19.32 29.59 9.80
N ASN A 605 20.35 30.38 9.99
CA ASN A 605 20.98 30.56 11.29
C ASN A 605 20.03 31.19 12.33
N SER A 606 19.21 32.16 11.93
CA SER A 606 18.19 32.77 12.78
C SER A 606 17.10 31.74 13.17
N ILE A 607 16.61 30.98 12.21
CA ILE A 607 15.60 29.95 12.48
C ILE A 607 16.19 28.83 13.38
N TYR A 608 17.45 28.50 13.17
CA TYR A 608 18.16 27.50 14.00
C TYR A 608 18.29 27.99 15.46
N GLN A 609 18.52 29.29 15.69
CA GLN A 609 18.50 29.88 17.04
C GLN A 609 17.10 29.73 17.69
N SER A 610 16.03 30.01 16.94
CA SER A 610 14.67 29.79 17.42
C SER A 610 14.37 28.31 17.73
N TYR A 611 14.98 27.39 16.99
CA TYR A 611 14.92 25.96 17.30
C TYR A 611 15.62 25.62 18.62
N GLU A 612 16.80 26.20 18.88
CA GLU A 612 17.54 26.00 20.13
C GLU A 612 16.82 26.63 21.36
N THR A 613 16.06 27.73 21.17
CA THR A 613 15.24 28.32 22.23
C THR A 613 13.91 27.59 22.45
N GLY A 614 13.57 26.59 21.58
CA GLY A 614 12.39 25.78 21.76
C GLY A 614 11.10 26.31 21.14
N GLU A 615 11.18 27.37 20.32
CA GLU A 615 10.04 27.97 19.63
C GLU A 615 9.59 27.16 18.40
N LEU A 616 9.25 25.87 18.62
CA LEU A 616 9.14 24.88 17.55
C LEU A 616 8.09 25.21 16.48
N GLU A 617 6.93 25.76 16.86
CA GLU A 617 5.88 26.15 15.91
C GLU A 617 6.33 27.29 15.00
N GLN A 618 6.98 28.29 15.60
CA GLN A 618 7.54 29.39 14.85
C GLN A 618 8.65 28.94 13.91
N VAL A 619 9.46 27.95 14.33
CA VAL A 619 10.47 27.33 13.45
C VAL A 619 9.83 26.66 12.24
N ILE A 620 8.75 25.89 12.43
CA ILE A 620 8.04 25.24 11.32
C ILE A 620 7.49 26.28 10.36
N GLU A 621 6.83 27.32 10.88
CA GLU A 621 6.28 28.39 10.04
C GLU A 621 7.37 29.16 9.29
N GLN A 622 8.47 29.52 9.99
CA GLN A 622 9.60 30.21 9.37
C GLN A 622 10.34 29.36 8.36
N CYS A 623 10.50 28.04 8.60
CA CYS A 623 11.04 27.10 7.63
C CYS A 623 10.16 27.02 6.37
N ASN A 624 8.85 26.86 6.52
CA ASN A 624 7.92 26.83 5.40
C ASN A 624 7.96 28.14 4.59
N LYS A 625 8.02 29.28 5.27
CA LYS A 625 8.20 30.56 4.62
C LYS A 625 9.54 30.67 3.90
N ALA A 626 10.63 30.23 4.53
CA ALA A 626 11.96 30.27 3.92
C ALA A 626 12.06 29.35 2.69
N ILE A 627 11.45 28.15 2.72
CA ILE A 627 11.33 27.25 1.57
C ILE A 627 10.62 27.95 0.41
N PHE A 628 9.56 28.68 0.69
CA PHE A 628 8.85 29.48 -0.29
C PHE A 628 9.67 30.67 -0.79
N ASP A 629 10.26 31.46 0.11
CA ASP A 629 11.00 32.68 -0.21
C ASP A 629 12.30 32.41 -0.99
N PHE A 630 12.91 31.23 -0.78
CA PHE A 630 14.21 30.85 -1.34
C PHE A 630 14.14 29.71 -2.36
N ASP A 631 13.00 29.48 -2.97
CA ASP A 631 12.78 28.39 -3.92
C ASP A 631 13.91 28.27 -4.95
N GLY A 632 14.39 27.03 -5.16
CA GLY A 632 15.55 26.71 -6.03
C GLY A 632 16.92 26.93 -5.36
N ASP A 633 17.01 27.39 -4.11
CA ASP A 633 18.28 27.53 -3.39
C ASP A 633 18.79 26.17 -2.88
N PRO A 634 20.10 25.87 -2.94
CA PRO A 634 20.68 24.63 -2.42
C PRO A 634 20.46 24.39 -0.92
N LEU A 635 20.08 25.40 -0.14
CA LEU A 635 19.81 25.27 1.29
C LEU A 635 18.37 24.81 1.60
N ILE A 636 17.47 24.75 0.63
CA ILE A 636 16.08 24.31 0.84
C ILE A 636 15.99 22.97 1.59
N PRO A 637 16.74 21.90 1.21
CA PRO A 637 16.69 20.65 1.96
C PRO A 637 17.06 20.80 3.45
N ARG A 638 17.88 21.80 3.81
CA ARG A 638 18.22 22.10 5.20
C ARG A 638 17.06 22.72 5.95
N PHE A 639 16.33 23.67 5.34
CA PHE A 639 15.12 24.22 5.93
C PHE A 639 14.06 23.15 6.13
N GLU A 640 13.87 22.27 5.12
CA GLU A 640 12.94 21.14 5.26
C GLU A 640 13.35 20.21 6.40
N MET A 641 14.60 19.78 6.46
CA MET A 641 15.10 18.92 7.55
C MET A 641 14.95 19.58 8.93
N LEU A 642 15.20 20.88 9.05
CA LEU A 642 15.04 21.61 10.31
C LEU A 642 13.57 21.69 10.73
N GLY A 643 12.68 22.05 9.80
CA GLY A 643 11.24 22.08 10.03
C GLY A 643 10.68 20.71 10.42
N LEU A 644 11.12 19.64 9.75
CA LEU A 644 10.77 18.27 10.09
C LEU A 644 11.27 17.86 11.49
N THR A 645 12.47 18.28 11.87
CA THR A 645 13.01 17.97 13.19
C THR A 645 12.25 18.71 14.29
N ALA A 646 11.85 19.96 14.05
CA ALA A 646 10.97 20.71 14.95
C ALA A 646 9.58 20.07 15.04
N GLY A 647 9.01 19.68 13.90
CA GLY A 647 7.72 19.00 13.82
C GLY A 647 7.72 17.64 14.51
N ALA A 648 8.80 16.88 14.41
CA ALA A 648 8.94 15.58 15.11
C ALA A 648 8.79 15.71 16.62
N ARG A 649 9.29 16.80 17.21
CA ARG A 649 9.14 17.07 18.66
C ARG A 649 7.70 17.40 19.06
N LEU A 650 6.89 17.94 18.14
CA LEU A 650 5.48 18.31 18.39
C LEU A 650 4.51 17.17 18.04
N PHE A 651 4.73 16.52 16.90
CA PHE A 651 3.78 15.58 16.27
C PHE A 651 4.23 14.11 16.34
N GLY A 652 5.46 13.83 16.76
CA GLY A 652 6.00 12.51 16.98
C GLY A 652 6.54 11.83 15.73
N LEU A 653 6.80 10.50 15.90
CA LEU A 653 7.53 9.68 14.95
C LEU A 653 6.84 9.54 13.58
N ALA A 654 5.53 9.40 13.55
CA ALA A 654 4.78 9.22 12.31
C ALA A 654 4.93 10.45 11.38
N TYR A 655 4.82 11.65 11.93
CA TYR A 655 5.08 12.89 11.21
C TYR A 655 6.50 12.95 10.66
N TYR A 656 7.48 12.63 11.52
CA TYR A 656 8.90 12.64 11.13
C TYR A 656 9.20 11.65 10.01
N LYS A 657 8.71 10.42 10.11
CA LYS A 657 8.87 9.38 9.09
C LYS A 657 8.31 9.81 7.73
N ASN A 658 7.11 10.37 7.72
CA ASN A 658 6.48 10.84 6.49
C ASN A 658 7.31 11.95 5.84
N GLY A 659 7.70 12.97 6.61
CA GLY A 659 8.52 14.07 6.10
C GLY A 659 9.92 13.63 5.65
N LEU A 660 10.59 12.70 6.36
CA LEU A 660 11.85 12.12 5.90
C LEU A 660 11.69 11.37 4.58
N THR A 661 10.56 10.69 4.39
CA THR A 661 10.25 10.00 3.13
C THR A 661 10.15 11.00 1.98
N GLU A 662 9.43 12.10 2.18
CA GLU A 662 9.32 13.18 1.19
C GLU A 662 10.67 13.83 0.90
N LEU A 663 11.43 14.19 1.93
CA LEU A 663 12.75 14.79 1.79
C LEU A 663 13.72 13.89 1.00
N SER A 664 13.71 12.58 1.27
CA SER A 664 14.55 11.60 0.57
C SER A 664 14.18 11.45 -0.91
N VAL A 665 12.91 11.64 -1.25
CA VAL A 665 12.39 11.55 -2.63
C VAL A 665 12.61 12.85 -3.39
N ASN A 666 12.35 13.99 -2.74
CA ASN A 666 12.44 15.30 -3.39
C ASN A 666 13.90 15.72 -3.62
N TYR A 667 14.82 15.37 -2.71
CA TYR A 667 16.23 15.78 -2.77
C TYR A 667 17.21 14.60 -2.62
N PRO A 668 17.14 13.55 -3.46
CA PRO A 668 17.91 12.32 -3.29
C PRO A 668 19.43 12.54 -3.36
N ASN A 669 19.87 13.63 -3.99
CA ASN A 669 21.29 13.95 -4.18
C ASN A 669 21.83 14.92 -3.12
N SER A 670 20.99 15.57 -2.32
CA SER A 670 21.40 16.46 -1.25
C SER A 670 21.98 15.67 -0.06
N ALA A 671 22.72 16.34 0.82
CA ALA A 671 23.23 15.74 2.05
C ALA A 671 22.07 15.33 2.97
N GLU A 672 21.05 16.19 3.07
CA GLU A 672 19.87 16.00 3.89
C GLU A 672 18.98 14.85 3.37
N GLY A 673 18.80 14.74 2.05
CA GLY A 673 18.04 13.64 1.43
C GLY A 673 18.73 12.28 1.62
N LYS A 674 20.06 12.24 1.53
CA LYS A 674 20.86 11.04 1.86
C LYS A 674 20.71 10.68 3.33
N ARG A 675 20.79 11.69 4.23
CA ARG A 675 20.60 11.50 5.67
C ARG A 675 19.19 11.02 5.98
N ALA A 676 18.17 11.56 5.34
CA ALA A 676 16.81 11.08 5.47
C ALA A 676 16.67 9.60 5.06
N THR A 677 17.29 9.22 3.94
CA THR A 677 17.31 7.81 3.49
C THR A 677 18.00 6.89 4.49
N GLU A 678 19.08 7.33 5.10
CA GLU A 678 19.80 6.58 6.14
C GLU A 678 18.93 6.39 7.39
N LEU A 679 18.32 7.47 7.89
CA LEU A 679 17.44 7.44 9.06
C LEU A 679 16.23 6.50 8.85
N LEU A 680 15.62 6.54 7.67
CA LEU A 680 14.51 5.65 7.30
C LEU A 680 14.90 4.17 7.28
N LYS A 681 16.17 3.85 7.00
CA LYS A 681 16.65 2.47 6.95
C LYS A 681 17.13 1.93 8.29
N THR A 682 17.68 2.80 9.16
CA THR A 682 18.38 2.38 10.37
C THR A 682 17.61 2.74 11.64
N VAL A 683 17.23 4.00 11.80
CA VAL A 683 16.71 4.52 13.08
C VAL A 683 15.19 4.37 13.18
N ILE A 684 14.47 4.69 12.12
CA ILE A 684 13.00 4.68 12.15
C ILE A 684 12.44 3.28 12.43
N PRO A 685 12.93 2.17 11.83
CA PRO A 685 12.43 0.83 12.14
C PRO A 685 12.63 0.41 13.59
N ASP A 686 13.78 0.80 14.19
CA ASP A 686 14.06 0.49 15.59
C ASP A 686 13.14 1.25 16.54
N LEU A 687 12.81 2.52 16.21
CA LEU A 687 11.88 3.31 17.00
C LEU A 687 10.43 2.85 16.84
N GLU A 688 10.01 2.42 15.66
CA GLU A 688 8.64 1.95 15.40
C GLU A 688 8.30 0.66 16.15
N ASN A 689 9.27 -0.20 16.37
CA ASN A 689 9.09 -1.50 17.02
C ASN A 689 9.22 -1.44 18.56
N GLN A 690 9.28 -0.24 19.16
CA GLN A 690 9.34 -0.09 20.60
C GLN A 690 7.96 -0.16 21.23
N ASP A 691 7.73 -1.21 22.02
CA ASP A 691 6.52 -1.37 22.86
C ASP A 691 6.80 -0.96 24.31
N PHE A 692 5.76 -0.66 25.07
CA PHE A 692 5.87 -0.37 26.50
C PHE A 692 6.46 -1.56 27.27
N GLU A 693 7.49 -1.28 28.07
CA GLU A 693 8.12 -2.29 28.92
C GLU A 693 7.36 -2.43 30.26
N ASP A 694 7.43 -3.64 30.84
CA ASP A 694 6.87 -3.88 32.17
C ASP A 694 7.61 -3.03 33.22
N GLN A 695 6.86 -2.20 33.90
CA GLN A 695 7.38 -1.27 34.92
C GLN A 695 8.13 -1.96 36.07
N LYS A 696 7.91 -3.26 36.32
CA LYS A 696 8.60 -4.03 37.39
C LYS A 696 10.09 -4.23 37.12
N SER A 697 10.52 -4.16 35.85
CA SER A 697 11.92 -4.33 35.46
C SER A 697 12.71 -3.00 35.40
N ALA A 698 12.01 -1.87 35.46
CA ALA A 698 12.63 -0.56 35.32
C ALA A 698 13.35 -0.09 36.60
N THR A 699 14.48 0.58 36.43
CA THR A 699 15.34 1.08 37.52
C THR A 699 15.28 2.60 37.70
N GLU A 700 14.65 3.31 36.77
CA GLU A 700 14.49 4.76 36.80
C GLU A 700 13.07 5.17 36.47
N PHE A 701 12.49 6.03 37.30
CA PHE A 701 11.12 6.51 37.19
C PHE A 701 11.06 8.03 37.23
N LYS A 702 10.01 8.56 36.62
CA LYS A 702 9.61 9.95 36.61
C LYS A 702 8.18 10.10 37.15
N VAL A 703 7.91 11.21 37.79
CA VAL A 703 6.54 11.67 38.10
C VAL A 703 6.21 12.78 37.15
N ILE A 704 5.07 12.69 36.47
CA ILE A 704 4.66 13.66 35.45
C ILE A 704 3.37 14.36 35.88
N PHE A 705 3.40 15.68 35.79
CA PHE A 705 2.26 16.58 35.92
C PHE A 705 1.95 17.15 34.54
N THR A 706 0.70 17.09 34.12
CA THR A 706 0.25 17.59 32.81
C THR A 706 -0.33 19.00 32.93
N PHE A 707 0.05 19.87 31.99
CA PHE A 707 -0.45 21.25 31.91
C PHE A 707 -0.89 21.59 30.50
N PRO A 708 -1.99 22.38 30.34
CA PRO A 708 -2.23 23.04 29.06
C PRO A 708 -1.07 23.99 28.75
N ARG A 709 -0.58 23.96 27.52
CA ARG A 709 0.54 24.84 27.12
C ARG A 709 0.21 26.34 27.19
N SER A 710 -1.08 26.68 27.07
CA SER A 710 -1.58 28.08 27.24
C SER A 710 -1.24 28.69 28.58
N ASP A 711 -0.98 27.89 29.61
CA ASP A 711 -0.91 28.30 30.98
C ASP A 711 0.54 28.42 31.47
N GLN A 712 1.41 29.04 30.65
CA GLN A 712 2.85 29.18 30.90
C GLN A 712 3.16 29.73 32.29
N GLN A 713 2.43 30.74 32.76
CA GLN A 713 2.63 31.33 34.08
C GLN A 713 2.32 30.35 35.22
N GLU A 714 1.33 29.49 35.06
CA GLU A 714 1.02 28.41 36.01
C GLU A 714 2.11 27.32 35.98
N ILE A 715 2.62 26.98 34.81
CA ILE A 715 3.72 26.01 34.63
C ILE A 715 4.98 26.49 35.36
N ASP A 716 5.38 27.75 35.13
CA ASP A 716 6.58 28.32 35.72
C ASP A 716 6.46 28.41 37.26
N THR A 717 5.31 28.87 37.73
CA THR A 717 5.00 28.95 39.18
C THR A 717 4.98 27.56 39.82
N PHE A 718 4.42 26.56 39.12
CA PHE A 718 4.38 25.20 39.61
C PHE A 718 5.77 24.58 39.64
N ALA A 719 6.58 24.78 38.60
CA ALA A 719 7.94 24.27 38.51
C ALA A 719 8.84 24.90 39.62
N GLU A 720 8.67 26.20 39.91
CA GLU A 720 9.38 26.84 41.01
C GLU A 720 8.96 26.30 42.39
N LYS A 721 7.66 26.10 42.64
CA LYS A 721 7.15 25.49 43.86
C LYS A 721 7.68 24.03 44.01
N LEU A 722 7.70 23.28 42.92
CA LEU A 722 8.19 21.91 42.92
C LEU A 722 9.70 21.88 43.21
N ASN A 723 10.49 22.76 42.61
CA ASN A 723 11.92 22.91 42.92
C ASN A 723 12.19 23.29 44.37
N GLY A 724 11.36 24.15 44.94
CA GLY A 724 11.41 24.51 46.37
C GLY A 724 11.17 23.29 47.26
N ALA A 725 10.13 22.52 46.99
CA ALA A 725 9.80 21.31 47.75
C ALA A 725 10.91 20.21 47.61
N LEU A 726 11.58 20.12 46.47
CA LEU A 726 12.69 19.19 46.27
C LEU A 726 13.95 19.58 47.03
N SER A 727 14.21 20.87 47.23
CA SER A 727 15.39 21.34 47.96
C SER A 727 15.36 20.97 49.46
N ASP A 728 14.16 20.73 50.01
CA ASP A 728 13.96 20.30 51.38
C ASP A 728 14.16 18.77 51.57
N VAL A 729 14.11 17.99 50.45
CA VAL A 729 14.29 16.53 50.46
C VAL A 729 15.76 16.16 50.26
N LYS A 730 16.55 16.16 51.31
CA LYS A 730 18.04 15.99 51.28
C LYS A 730 18.56 14.61 50.85
N TYR A 731 17.76 13.60 50.56
CA TYR A 731 18.19 12.21 50.42
C TYR A 731 18.25 11.64 49.01
N PHE A 732 17.80 12.39 48.02
CA PHE A 732 17.73 11.88 46.62
C PHE A 732 18.21 12.96 45.64
N ASN A 733 18.98 12.52 44.63
CA ASN A 733 19.34 13.37 43.48
C ASN A 733 18.12 13.57 42.57
N LEU A 734 17.08 14.24 43.06
CA LEU A 734 15.90 14.57 42.32
C LEU A 734 16.07 15.90 41.59
N SER A 735 15.57 15.98 40.37
CA SER A 735 15.58 17.23 39.59
C SER A 735 14.22 17.42 38.90
N THR A 736 13.83 18.69 38.72
CA THR A 736 12.65 19.00 37.90
C THR A 736 13.05 19.38 36.49
N SER A 737 12.21 19.05 35.51
CA SER A 737 12.30 19.57 34.15
C SER A 737 10.91 19.90 33.62
N VAL A 738 10.86 20.92 32.74
CA VAL A 738 9.67 21.28 32.00
C VAL A 738 9.92 20.85 30.55
N GLU A 739 9.07 19.98 30.05
CA GLU A 739 9.26 19.39 28.71
C GLU A 739 7.96 19.48 27.90
N LEU A 740 8.07 19.92 26.67
CA LEU A 740 6.96 19.98 25.74
C LEU A 740 6.56 18.56 25.32
N TYR A 741 5.28 18.22 25.46
CA TYR A 741 4.75 16.97 24.95
C TYR A 741 4.21 17.12 23.54
N ASN A 742 3.26 18.02 23.31
CA ASN A 742 2.67 18.30 22.00
C ASN A 742 2.24 19.79 21.93
N GLN A 743 1.51 20.19 20.89
CA GLN A 743 1.05 21.57 20.70
C GLN A 743 0.23 22.11 21.88
N ASN A 744 -0.53 21.25 22.56
CA ASN A 744 -1.50 21.65 23.58
C ASN A 744 -1.05 21.33 25.01
N THR A 745 -0.02 20.48 25.19
CA THR A 745 0.32 19.93 26.49
C THR A 745 1.80 20.07 26.78
N THR A 746 2.12 20.53 27.99
CA THR A 746 3.45 20.60 28.58
C THR A 746 3.52 19.70 29.81
N PHE A 747 4.60 19.00 29.99
CA PHE A 747 4.89 18.17 31.14
C PHE A 747 5.82 18.90 32.10
N VAL A 748 5.50 18.86 33.37
CA VAL A 748 6.43 19.16 34.46
C VAL A 748 6.81 17.84 35.11
N LEU A 749 8.09 17.54 35.17
CA LEU A 749 8.60 16.21 35.56
C LEU A 749 9.45 16.31 36.83
N VAL A 750 9.38 15.26 37.63
CA VAL A 750 10.39 14.97 38.67
C VAL A 750 11.19 13.73 38.22
N ASN A 751 12.49 13.90 38.09
CA ASN A 751 13.42 12.88 37.63
C ASN A 751 14.22 12.30 38.81
N GLY A 752 14.76 11.08 38.65
CA GLY A 752 15.72 10.48 39.58
C GLY A 752 15.12 9.47 40.58
N LEU A 753 13.85 9.15 40.45
CA LEU A 753 13.17 8.13 41.29
C LEU A 753 13.60 6.70 40.87
N LYS A 754 13.75 5.79 41.84
CA LYS A 754 14.35 4.47 41.62
C LYS A 754 13.35 3.31 41.56
N SER A 755 12.08 3.55 41.87
CA SER A 755 11.00 2.56 41.82
C SER A 755 9.67 3.23 41.62
N ILE A 756 8.68 2.46 41.11
CA ILE A 756 7.31 2.95 40.91
C ILE A 756 6.66 3.34 42.24
N GLN A 757 6.83 2.49 43.28
CA GLN A 757 6.33 2.77 44.65
C GLN A 757 6.97 4.02 45.23
N GLY A 758 8.27 4.23 44.94
CA GLY A 758 8.96 5.47 45.30
C GLY A 758 8.41 6.70 44.59
N ALA A 759 7.98 6.55 43.34
CA ALA A 759 7.38 7.64 42.56
C ALA A 759 5.96 7.97 43.06
N GLU A 760 5.14 6.96 43.32
CA GLU A 760 3.80 7.14 43.89
C GLU A 760 3.85 7.74 45.30
N GLY A 761 4.68 7.15 46.17
CA GLY A 761 4.83 7.66 47.54
C GLY A 761 5.43 9.05 47.60
N PHE A 762 6.33 9.41 46.70
CA PHE A 762 6.89 10.75 46.60
C PHE A 762 5.81 11.78 46.21
N ALA A 763 4.97 11.46 45.28
CA ALA A 763 3.87 12.35 44.86
C ALA A 763 2.81 12.51 45.98
N GLU A 764 2.55 11.48 46.81
CA GLU A 764 1.70 11.59 48.01
C GLU A 764 2.36 12.47 49.08
N ILE A 765 3.67 12.37 49.30
CA ILE A 765 4.41 13.24 50.22
C ILE A 765 4.32 14.70 49.78
N LEU A 766 4.32 15.00 48.50
CA LEU A 766 4.15 16.34 47.97
C LEU A 766 2.78 16.95 48.30
N LYS A 767 1.71 16.13 48.40
CA LYS A 767 0.39 16.56 48.82
C LYS A 767 0.34 16.97 50.30
N ASP A 768 1.09 16.26 51.15
CA ASP A 768 1.14 16.47 52.60
C ASP A 768 2.22 17.48 53.02
N SER A 769 3.05 17.95 52.10
CA SER A 769 4.15 18.90 52.32
C SER A 769 3.61 20.27 52.69
N GLU A 770 4.43 21.14 53.32
CA GLU A 770 4.08 22.54 53.62
C GLU A 770 3.66 23.32 52.35
N VAL A 771 4.13 22.91 51.17
CA VAL A 771 3.87 23.52 49.85
C VAL A 771 2.54 23.08 49.26
N LYS A 772 1.91 22.02 49.77
CA LYS A 772 0.62 21.45 49.32
C LYS A 772 0.48 21.36 47.79
N ILE A 773 1.25 20.47 47.15
CA ILE A 773 1.13 20.20 45.71
C ILE A 773 0.04 19.16 45.52
N ASP A 774 -1.18 19.58 45.24
CA ASP A 774 -2.34 18.73 44.96
C ASP A 774 -2.75 18.89 43.49
N ARG A 775 -2.10 18.14 42.63
CA ARG A 775 -2.39 18.07 41.19
C ARG A 775 -2.30 16.61 40.72
N GLU A 776 -3.13 16.23 39.76
CA GLU A 776 -3.10 14.89 39.16
C GLU A 776 -1.72 14.63 38.54
N PHE A 777 -1.21 13.47 38.82
CA PHE A 777 0.09 12.98 38.35
C PHE A 777 0.00 11.51 37.93
N PHE A 778 0.99 11.09 37.16
CA PHE A 778 1.20 9.67 36.90
C PHE A 778 2.71 9.32 36.92
N PRO A 779 3.07 8.14 37.47
CA PRO A 779 4.43 7.66 37.44
C PRO A 779 4.70 6.94 36.12
N ILE A 780 5.91 7.07 35.60
CA ILE A 780 6.34 6.40 34.36
C ILE A 780 7.81 6.03 34.44
N SER A 781 8.19 4.87 33.85
CA SER A 781 9.61 4.54 33.71
C SER A 781 10.29 5.43 32.66
N SER A 782 11.59 5.69 32.80
CA SER A 782 12.33 6.51 31.85
C SER A 782 12.27 5.99 30.41
N GLN A 783 12.19 4.67 30.22
CA GLN A 783 12.03 4.04 28.90
C GLN A 783 10.63 4.26 28.32
N ASN A 784 9.58 3.99 29.09
CA ASN A 784 8.22 4.23 28.66
C ASN A 784 7.95 5.72 28.40
N TYR A 785 8.59 6.60 29.17
CA TYR A 785 8.54 8.04 28.89
C TYR A 785 9.12 8.40 27.52
N GLN A 786 10.24 7.80 27.14
CA GLN A 786 10.80 8.01 25.79
C GLN A 786 9.85 7.53 24.71
N ILE A 787 9.23 6.38 24.90
CA ILE A 787 8.23 5.84 23.95
C ILE A 787 7.02 6.80 23.84
N VAL A 788 6.49 7.28 24.96
CA VAL A 788 5.40 8.27 24.99
C VAL A 788 5.79 9.56 24.25
N GLN A 789 7.02 10.05 24.46
CA GLN A 789 7.50 11.27 23.79
C GLN A 789 7.70 11.07 22.28
N VAL A 790 8.19 9.92 21.86
CA VAL A 790 8.46 9.59 20.46
C VAL A 790 7.15 9.36 19.69
N HIS A 791 6.26 8.56 20.25
CA HIS A 791 5.02 8.14 19.56
C HIS A 791 3.82 9.02 19.83
N LYS A 792 3.90 9.94 20.80
CA LYS A 792 2.77 10.79 21.25
C LYS A 792 1.52 9.99 21.65
N ASN A 793 1.72 8.84 22.28
CA ASN A 793 0.69 7.85 22.62
C ASN A 793 0.38 7.79 24.12
N LEU A 794 0.34 8.94 24.80
CA LEU A 794 0.08 9.05 26.24
C LEU A 794 -1.23 8.36 26.66
N GLU A 795 -2.29 8.54 25.89
CA GLU A 795 -3.60 7.93 26.20
C GLU A 795 -3.50 6.40 26.24
N LYS A 796 -2.81 5.81 25.27
CA LYS A 796 -2.56 4.36 25.24
C LYS A 796 -1.76 3.89 26.46
N TYR A 797 -0.81 4.70 26.94
CA TYR A 797 -0.05 4.40 28.15
C TYR A 797 -0.95 4.41 29.40
N LEU A 798 -1.77 5.46 29.54
CA LEU A 798 -2.68 5.61 30.68
C LEU A 798 -3.81 4.57 30.73
N GLU A 799 -4.21 4.02 29.58
CA GLU A 799 -5.18 2.92 29.51
C GLU A 799 -4.59 1.58 29.94
N GLN A 800 -3.30 1.39 29.82
CA GLN A 800 -2.60 0.14 30.13
C GLN A 800 -2.05 0.07 31.56
N HIS A 801 -1.91 1.21 32.22
CA HIS A 801 -1.28 1.38 33.54
C HIS A 801 -2.11 2.24 34.46
#